data_39e6a5333943d4da728bd311898b3309
#
_entry.id   39e6a5333943d4da728bd311898b3309
#
_cell.length_a   1.000
_cell.length_b   1.000
_cell.length_c   1.000
_cell.angle_alpha   90.00
_cell.angle_beta   90.00
_cell.angle_gamma   90.00
#
_symmetry.space_group_name_H-M   'P 1'
#
loop_
_entity.id
_entity.type
_entity.pdbx_description
1 polymer ?
#
loop_
_entity_poly.entity_id
_entity_poly.type
_entity_poly.pdbx_seq_one_letter_code
_entity_poly.pdbx_strand_id
1 'polypeptide(L)'
;MNAMNDLVNNLWAKTMPYRSLIDHMIDTGKCASELLKESTLTPVSELLCECLGLNEEQMRATVGYIASLHDIGKCHPLFQAKDPTMPVCEELMEYGMLHNQLPHDEIKKFRHERYTYYVMCRLHEELTDDDFWIAVFRALSLHHQGKHGDKSKTIPAACNPAAWEQLQNNLAGMVRDTFHPVLDLGQINCKLADAATYMILGITILSDWIASDRLSDGDSVSTGENLLRRGLKAAGRLPESDDFCRIWPLFQRNLLRGVQKAVEALGKKPSAFYIIEAPMGEGKTEAALYLAVRQCLQYHKTGFYVALPTAATGNQMFYRVRNWFMQHDTGRARLLHSTAWMVEDDTPDEKIEISSGDEVRDDTVSQWLAPLRMGLLSQFAVGTVDQAMMAVLNVKYGILRLLGLSGKVLVIDEIHAYDTYMQTIIERLLSWCRALSVPVILLSATLPQGKKQSLISAYMGKNACKSNMSFSSDYPLITYIDDNNTVRQEPVGEVFMRRCFAIETRPYYDDAERTAELAISLTATGGCICVLVNTVKKAQRVYSYLLDKCAQTDLMLFHARFPAGTRQEIEKKCTSTFGKEQQNRPKAAILVATQVMEQSIDADFDAMITDLAPIDLLLQRMGRVHRFENTHRPTDKEIPKIFIMTSDPGYAKQSVYSPFVMERTESLIQSKEAIRTPDQIRECVEQVYSEEIPDEKEQFQLWAKQQFKAQLESATAEGVLMDEPDDEYPTLSDKMPDMMFEDDETSLLAAKTRLGEESTRIILLSRDELSVLPEYPDKQTARKLLLRSVSIRSSQMGAMPSDAVKGKGLLKGFVLLPQENGRAEWNDYSITDDPVLGILIERKNGR
;
A
#
# COMPACT_ATOMS: atom_id res chain seq x y z
N MET A 1 -13.55 -23.22 47.47
CA MET A 1 -12.56 -22.30 46.83
C MET A 1 -11.44 -23.05 46.12
N ASN A 2 -10.76 -24.04 46.73
CA ASN A 2 -9.63 -24.71 46.02
C ASN A 2 -10.01 -25.40 44.70
N ALA A 3 -11.11 -26.20 44.68
CA ALA A 3 -11.49 -26.96 43.47
C ALA A 3 -11.85 -26.07 42.25
N MET A 4 -12.46 -24.91 42.45
CA MET A 4 -12.77 -23.97 41.36
C MET A 4 -11.53 -23.25 40.85
N ASN A 5 -10.54 -22.99 41.73
CA ASN A 5 -9.26 -22.39 41.31
C ASN A 5 -8.41 -23.40 40.51
N ASP A 6 -8.47 -24.67 40.87
CA ASP A 6 -7.77 -25.72 40.12
C ASP A 6 -8.36 -25.87 38.70
N LEU A 7 -9.69 -25.80 38.54
CA LEU A 7 -10.36 -25.79 37.23
C LEU A 7 -9.94 -24.60 36.38
N VAL A 8 -9.83 -23.39 36.95
CA VAL A 8 -9.38 -22.18 36.23
C VAL A 8 -8.00 -22.40 35.60
N ASN A 9 -7.08 -23.00 36.36
CA ASN A 9 -5.71 -23.26 35.87
C ASN A 9 -5.65 -24.37 34.81
N ASN A 10 -6.63 -25.27 34.77
CA ASN A 10 -6.66 -26.39 33.84
C ASN A 10 -7.44 -26.11 32.54
N LEU A 11 -8.22 -25.04 32.47
CA LEU A 11 -8.87 -24.61 31.21
C LEU A 11 -7.83 -24.39 30.12
N TRP A 12 -8.06 -24.94 28.92
CA TRP A 12 -7.10 -24.81 27.85
C TRP A 12 -7.42 -23.68 26.89
N ALA A 13 -6.35 -23.02 26.39
CA ALA A 13 -6.40 -22.06 25.27
C ALA A 13 -5.94 -22.73 23.99
N LYS A 14 -4.93 -23.63 24.08
CA LYS A 14 -4.34 -24.37 22.95
C LYS A 14 -4.05 -25.79 23.35
N THR A 15 -4.17 -26.72 22.39
CA THR A 15 -3.98 -28.15 22.63
C THR A 15 -2.60 -28.66 22.18
N MET A 16 -2.00 -28.03 21.15
CA MET A 16 -0.67 -28.42 20.66
C MET A 16 0.18 -27.20 20.27
N PRO A 17 1.23 -26.85 21.03
CA PRO A 17 1.50 -27.34 22.38
C PRO A 17 0.38 -26.94 23.35
N TYR A 18 0.22 -27.71 24.42
CA TYR A 18 -0.76 -27.39 25.47
C TYR A 18 -0.39 -26.03 26.11
N ARG A 19 -1.41 -25.19 26.29
CA ARG A 19 -1.29 -23.94 27.04
C ARG A 19 -2.58 -23.70 27.82
N SER A 20 -2.46 -23.39 29.11
CA SER A 20 -3.62 -23.04 29.91
C SER A 20 -4.21 -21.70 29.45
N LEU A 21 -5.50 -21.50 29.66
CA LEU A 21 -6.19 -20.26 29.26
C LEU A 21 -5.65 -19.06 30.04
N ILE A 22 -5.45 -19.22 31.34
CA ILE A 22 -4.96 -18.13 32.22
C ILE A 22 -3.54 -17.71 31.85
N ASP A 23 -2.63 -18.69 31.58
CA ASP A 23 -1.25 -18.35 31.20
C ASP A 23 -1.22 -17.62 29.86
N HIS A 24 -2.00 -18.09 28.88
CA HIS A 24 -2.10 -17.42 27.58
C HIS A 24 -2.62 -15.99 27.71
N MET A 25 -3.66 -15.78 28.52
CA MET A 25 -4.23 -14.45 28.78
C MET A 25 -3.21 -13.53 29.44
N ILE A 26 -2.54 -13.99 30.50
CA ILE A 26 -1.52 -13.18 31.22
C ILE A 26 -0.34 -12.86 30.31
N ASP A 27 0.15 -13.82 29.52
CA ASP A 27 1.27 -13.58 28.61
C ASP A 27 0.93 -12.59 27.50
N THR A 28 -0.30 -12.67 26.96
CA THR A 28 -0.75 -11.67 25.98
C THR A 28 -0.78 -10.26 26.60
N GLY A 29 -1.30 -10.10 27.80
CA GLY A 29 -1.32 -8.81 28.48
C GLY A 29 0.06 -8.28 28.85
N LYS A 30 0.97 -9.13 29.32
CA LYS A 30 2.37 -8.76 29.58
C LYS A 30 3.04 -8.33 28.26
N CYS A 31 2.80 -9.05 27.18
CA CYS A 31 3.32 -8.69 25.86
C CYS A 31 2.80 -7.32 25.42
N ALA A 32 1.52 -7.02 25.60
CA ALA A 32 0.93 -5.71 25.30
C ALA A 32 1.59 -4.58 26.09
N SER A 33 1.76 -4.77 27.40
CA SER A 33 2.44 -3.80 28.27
C SER A 33 3.90 -3.56 27.90
N GLU A 34 4.64 -4.61 27.49
CA GLU A 34 6.03 -4.49 27.05
C GLU A 34 6.15 -3.85 25.66
N LEU A 35 5.26 -4.19 24.72
CA LEU A 35 5.21 -3.55 23.39
C LEU A 35 5.07 -2.03 23.49
N LEU A 36 4.25 -1.53 24.41
CA LEU A 36 4.02 -0.11 24.60
C LEU A 36 5.21 0.64 25.22
N LYS A 37 6.27 -0.07 25.67
CA LYS A 37 7.56 0.52 26.07
C LYS A 37 8.51 0.72 24.88
N GLU A 38 8.26 0.06 23.74
CA GLU A 38 9.16 0.10 22.60
C GLU A 38 9.09 1.46 21.89
N SER A 39 10.24 2.00 21.54
CA SER A 39 10.35 3.34 20.93
C SER A 39 9.55 3.47 19.63
N THR A 40 9.35 2.38 18.87
CA THR A 40 8.53 2.39 17.64
C THR A 40 7.05 2.61 17.91
N LEU A 41 6.57 2.33 19.11
CA LEU A 41 5.19 2.49 19.55
C LEU A 41 4.98 3.67 20.51
N THR A 42 6.00 4.49 20.76
CA THR A 42 5.87 5.71 21.56
C THR A 42 4.69 6.58 21.13
N PRO A 43 4.46 6.87 19.82
CA PRO A 43 3.29 7.65 19.40
C PRO A 43 1.95 7.04 19.79
N VAL A 44 1.86 5.71 19.83
CA VAL A 44 0.66 4.99 20.28
C VAL A 44 0.50 5.12 21.78
N SER A 45 1.60 4.98 22.54
CA SER A 45 1.58 5.15 24.00
C SER A 45 1.17 6.56 24.40
N GLU A 46 1.70 7.59 23.73
CA GLU A 46 1.32 8.99 23.96
C GLU A 46 -0.16 9.23 23.67
N LEU A 47 -0.67 8.72 22.50
CA LEU A 47 -2.08 8.82 22.13
C LEU A 47 -2.99 8.15 23.16
N LEU A 48 -2.63 6.96 23.64
CA LEU A 48 -3.40 6.21 24.64
C LEU A 48 -3.38 6.94 25.99
N CYS A 49 -2.23 7.48 26.43
CA CYS A 49 -2.13 8.27 27.65
C CYS A 49 -3.03 9.52 27.57
N GLU A 50 -3.00 10.23 26.45
CA GLU A 50 -3.81 11.44 26.25
C GLU A 50 -5.31 11.10 26.19
N CYS A 51 -5.70 10.04 25.48
CA CYS A 51 -7.11 9.61 25.36
C CYS A 51 -7.68 9.21 26.72
N LEU A 52 -6.94 8.38 27.46
CA LEU A 52 -7.41 7.79 28.72
C LEU A 52 -7.19 8.71 29.94
N GLY A 53 -6.45 9.81 29.81
CA GLY A 53 -6.08 10.67 30.93
C GLY A 53 -5.18 9.97 31.95
N LEU A 54 -4.38 8.97 31.55
CA LEU A 54 -3.54 8.14 32.41
C LEU A 54 -2.05 8.43 32.19
N ASN A 55 -1.24 8.23 33.24
CA ASN A 55 0.21 8.17 33.03
C ASN A 55 0.61 6.86 32.34
N GLU A 56 1.85 6.78 31.85
CA GLU A 56 2.34 5.64 31.10
C GLU A 56 2.21 4.30 31.84
N GLU A 57 2.50 4.26 33.14
CA GLU A 57 2.42 3.03 33.93
C GLU A 57 0.97 2.55 34.07
N GLN A 58 0.08 3.45 34.41
CA GLN A 58 -1.36 3.18 34.50
C GLN A 58 -1.95 2.76 33.15
N MET A 59 -1.59 3.47 32.08
CA MET A 59 -2.03 3.15 30.72
C MET A 59 -1.58 1.75 30.31
N ARG A 60 -0.31 1.40 30.48
CA ARG A 60 0.23 0.06 30.17
C ARG A 60 -0.44 -1.04 30.98
N ALA A 61 -0.69 -0.78 32.28
CA ALA A 61 -1.42 -1.72 33.14
C ALA A 61 -2.85 -1.95 32.64
N THR A 62 -3.55 -0.87 32.29
CA THR A 62 -4.93 -0.92 31.80
C THR A 62 -5.03 -1.61 30.44
N VAL A 63 -4.17 -1.24 29.47
CA VAL A 63 -4.14 -1.90 28.14
C VAL A 63 -3.71 -3.37 28.26
N GLY A 64 -2.75 -3.69 29.12
CA GLY A 64 -2.34 -5.06 29.41
C GLY A 64 -3.48 -5.91 29.96
N TYR A 65 -4.27 -5.37 30.88
CA TYR A 65 -5.48 -6.00 31.40
C TYR A 65 -6.52 -6.25 30.28
N ILE A 66 -6.82 -5.23 29.48
CA ILE A 66 -7.79 -5.33 28.37
C ILE A 66 -7.32 -6.39 27.37
N ALA A 67 -6.06 -6.33 26.94
CA ALA A 67 -5.50 -7.30 26.00
C ALA A 67 -5.51 -8.74 26.54
N SER A 68 -5.30 -8.93 27.84
CA SER A 68 -5.40 -10.26 28.48
C SER A 68 -6.79 -10.88 28.31
N LEU A 69 -7.85 -10.09 28.36
CA LEU A 69 -9.22 -10.57 28.31
C LEU A 69 -9.74 -10.90 26.90
N HIS A 70 -8.92 -10.77 25.86
CA HIS A 70 -9.33 -11.04 24.48
C HIS A 70 -9.90 -12.44 24.27
N ASP A 71 -9.38 -13.42 24.99
CA ASP A 71 -9.72 -14.85 24.88
C ASP A 71 -10.61 -15.37 26.03
N ILE A 72 -11.15 -14.50 26.87
CA ILE A 72 -12.01 -14.91 27.99
C ILE A 72 -13.23 -15.71 27.53
N GLY A 73 -13.67 -15.50 26.29
CA GLY A 73 -14.74 -16.26 25.66
C GLY A 73 -14.42 -17.76 25.45
N LYS A 74 -13.16 -18.19 25.58
CA LYS A 74 -12.76 -19.60 25.61
C LYS A 74 -13.21 -20.33 26.89
N CYS A 75 -13.48 -19.58 27.95
CA CYS A 75 -14.11 -20.09 29.17
C CYS A 75 -15.62 -20.32 28.93
N HIS A 76 -15.92 -21.33 28.11
CA HIS A 76 -17.26 -21.73 27.69
C HIS A 76 -17.34 -23.22 27.39
N PRO A 77 -18.42 -23.94 27.76
CA PRO A 77 -18.50 -25.40 27.55
C PRO A 77 -18.34 -25.82 26.09
N LEU A 78 -18.93 -25.04 25.13
CA LEU A 78 -18.79 -25.35 23.70
C LEU A 78 -17.37 -25.17 23.18
N PHE A 79 -16.55 -24.30 23.81
CA PHE A 79 -15.15 -24.17 23.40
C PHE A 79 -14.32 -25.34 24.00
N GLN A 80 -14.43 -25.57 25.30
CA GLN A 80 -13.68 -26.63 25.98
C GLN A 80 -14.02 -28.01 25.44
N ALA A 81 -15.24 -28.23 24.95
CA ALA A 81 -15.65 -29.47 24.28
C ALA A 81 -15.07 -29.68 22.87
N LYS A 82 -14.35 -28.74 22.29
CA LYS A 82 -13.73 -28.89 20.94
C LYS A 82 -12.64 -29.97 20.93
N ASP A 83 -11.99 -30.17 22.06
CA ASP A 83 -11.02 -31.25 22.24
C ASP A 83 -11.34 -32.03 23.53
N PRO A 84 -12.16 -33.08 23.43
CA PRO A 84 -12.58 -33.85 24.58
C PRO A 84 -11.46 -34.70 25.20
N THR A 85 -10.27 -34.78 24.57
CA THR A 85 -9.12 -35.54 25.10
C THR A 85 -8.34 -34.74 26.15
N MET A 86 -8.68 -33.47 26.35
CA MET A 86 -8.06 -32.63 27.36
C MET A 86 -8.48 -33.08 28.78
N PRO A 87 -7.53 -33.25 29.73
CA PRO A 87 -7.82 -33.74 31.09
C PRO A 87 -8.90 -32.94 31.82
N VAL A 88 -8.95 -31.61 31.62
CA VAL A 88 -9.96 -30.74 32.23
C VAL A 88 -11.40 -31.11 31.83
N CYS A 89 -11.59 -31.75 30.68
CA CYS A 89 -12.94 -32.16 30.23
C CYS A 89 -13.55 -33.23 31.17
N GLU A 90 -12.76 -34.17 31.70
CA GLU A 90 -13.21 -35.16 32.67
C GLU A 90 -13.62 -34.44 33.98
N GLU A 91 -12.78 -33.53 34.48
CA GLU A 91 -13.06 -32.74 35.67
C GLU A 91 -14.34 -31.92 35.52
N LEU A 92 -14.51 -31.24 34.36
CA LEU A 92 -15.71 -30.44 34.08
C LEU A 92 -16.98 -31.28 34.00
N MET A 93 -16.89 -32.54 33.54
CA MET A 93 -18.02 -33.49 33.54
C MET A 93 -18.38 -33.93 34.96
N GLU A 94 -17.38 -34.19 35.80
CA GLU A 94 -17.60 -34.56 37.22
C GLU A 94 -18.35 -33.45 37.99
N TYR A 95 -18.05 -32.19 37.68
CA TYR A 95 -18.73 -31.04 38.27
C TYR A 95 -20.04 -30.63 37.54
N GLY A 96 -20.51 -31.41 36.56
CA GLY A 96 -21.72 -31.11 35.80
C GLY A 96 -21.65 -29.83 34.95
N MET A 97 -20.43 -29.39 34.64
CA MET A 97 -20.16 -28.19 33.84
C MET A 97 -19.97 -28.48 32.35
N LEU A 98 -19.68 -29.73 32.01
CA LEU A 98 -19.62 -30.21 30.63
C LEU A 98 -20.50 -31.45 30.49
N HIS A 99 -21.11 -31.64 29.31
CA HIS A 99 -22.03 -32.75 29.07
C HIS A 99 -21.73 -33.44 27.74
N ASN A 100 -21.66 -34.81 27.75
CA ASN A 100 -21.36 -35.63 26.56
C ASN A 100 -22.40 -35.49 25.42
N GLN A 101 -23.55 -34.88 25.65
CA GLN A 101 -24.65 -34.75 24.70
C GLN A 101 -24.68 -33.37 24.01
N LEU A 102 -23.63 -32.57 24.14
CA LEU A 102 -23.56 -31.28 23.44
C LEU A 102 -23.56 -31.48 21.88
N PRO A 103 -24.40 -30.75 21.14
CA PRO A 103 -24.50 -30.92 19.69
C PRO A 103 -23.17 -30.62 19.00
N HIS A 104 -22.66 -31.59 18.24
CA HIS A 104 -21.37 -31.45 17.55
C HIS A 104 -21.33 -30.23 16.62
N ASP A 105 -22.44 -29.93 15.92
CA ASP A 105 -22.54 -28.78 15.06
C ASP A 105 -22.45 -27.44 15.82
N GLU A 106 -22.88 -27.41 17.08
CA GLU A 106 -22.79 -26.22 17.91
C GLU A 106 -21.37 -26.00 18.41
N ILE A 107 -20.68 -27.06 18.78
CA ILE A 107 -19.27 -27.06 19.18
C ILE A 107 -18.43 -26.52 18.01
N LYS A 108 -18.62 -27.05 16.79
CA LYS A 108 -17.88 -26.66 15.60
C LYS A 108 -18.13 -25.19 15.19
N LYS A 109 -19.36 -24.72 15.35
CA LYS A 109 -19.78 -23.36 14.96
C LYS A 109 -19.55 -22.33 16.06
N PHE A 110 -19.13 -22.72 17.26
CA PHE A 110 -18.91 -21.80 18.35
C PHE A 110 -17.68 -20.91 18.08
N ARG A 111 -17.87 -19.61 18.21
CA ARG A 111 -16.87 -18.57 18.05
C ARG A 111 -16.65 -17.87 19.38
N HIS A 112 -15.53 -18.15 20.04
CA HIS A 112 -15.20 -17.60 21.36
C HIS A 112 -14.98 -16.09 21.32
N GLU A 113 -14.43 -15.56 20.22
CA GLU A 113 -14.21 -14.14 20.03
C GLU A 113 -15.50 -13.32 20.14
N ARG A 114 -16.61 -13.85 19.66
CA ARG A 114 -17.93 -13.21 19.80
C ARG A 114 -18.46 -13.28 21.23
N TYR A 115 -18.20 -14.40 21.90
CA TYR A 115 -18.63 -14.58 23.27
C TYR A 115 -17.83 -13.70 24.23
N THR A 116 -16.59 -13.35 23.91
CA THR A 116 -15.75 -12.40 24.67
C THR A 116 -16.48 -11.09 24.93
N TYR A 117 -17.14 -10.49 23.92
CA TYR A 117 -17.92 -9.25 24.07
C TYR A 117 -18.98 -9.36 25.20
N TYR A 118 -19.76 -10.45 25.21
CA TYR A 118 -20.76 -10.67 26.25
C TYR A 118 -20.17 -10.80 27.64
N VAL A 119 -19.09 -11.56 27.74
CA VAL A 119 -18.41 -11.73 29.03
C VAL A 119 -17.86 -10.40 29.51
N MET A 120 -17.27 -9.61 28.63
CA MET A 120 -16.74 -8.28 28.97
C MET A 120 -17.84 -7.33 29.46
N CYS A 121 -18.97 -7.24 28.76
CA CYS A 121 -20.12 -6.42 29.20
C CYS A 121 -20.68 -6.88 30.55
N ARG A 122 -20.71 -8.19 30.82
CA ARG A 122 -21.18 -8.73 32.11
C ARG A 122 -20.18 -8.48 33.25
N LEU A 123 -18.88 -8.62 32.97
CA LEU A 123 -17.82 -8.43 33.98
C LEU A 123 -17.65 -6.96 34.39
N HIS A 124 -18.02 -6.06 33.49
CA HIS A 124 -17.83 -4.62 33.61
C HIS A 124 -19.15 -3.88 33.33
N GLU A 125 -20.26 -4.36 33.93
CA GLU A 125 -21.58 -3.77 33.73
C GLU A 125 -21.59 -2.28 34.03
N GLU A 126 -20.80 -1.85 35.01
CA GLU A 126 -20.65 -0.45 35.41
C GLU A 126 -19.98 0.46 34.36
N LEU A 127 -19.31 -0.13 33.36
CA LEU A 127 -18.65 0.60 32.27
C LEU A 127 -19.48 0.61 30.97
N THR A 128 -20.60 -0.14 30.92
CA THR A 128 -21.39 -0.29 29.68
C THR A 128 -22.27 0.91 29.35
N ASP A 129 -22.35 1.89 30.22
CA ASP A 129 -23.00 3.19 29.94
C ASP A 129 -22.07 4.15 29.17
N ASP A 130 -20.77 3.81 28.98
CA ASP A 130 -19.79 4.61 28.28
C ASP A 130 -19.49 4.01 26.89
N ASP A 131 -19.74 4.79 25.84
CA ASP A 131 -19.55 4.39 24.45
C ASP A 131 -18.11 3.95 24.13
N PHE A 132 -17.12 4.54 24.78
CA PHE A 132 -15.73 4.14 24.61
C PHE A 132 -15.49 2.69 25.06
N TRP A 133 -15.97 2.32 26.25
CA TRP A 133 -15.79 0.95 26.76
C TRP A 133 -16.55 -0.05 25.91
N ILE A 134 -17.76 0.29 25.46
CA ILE A 134 -18.50 -0.56 24.52
C ILE A 134 -17.71 -0.77 23.23
N ALA A 135 -17.11 0.29 22.67
CA ALA A 135 -16.26 0.19 21.48
C ALA A 135 -15.02 -0.69 21.73
N VAL A 136 -14.33 -0.54 22.87
CA VAL A 136 -13.18 -1.36 23.26
C VAL A 136 -13.59 -2.85 23.41
N PHE A 137 -14.72 -3.14 24.07
CA PHE A 137 -15.18 -4.53 24.25
C PHE A 137 -15.55 -5.18 22.90
N ARG A 138 -16.16 -4.42 21.98
CA ARG A 138 -16.40 -4.87 20.61
C ARG A 138 -15.10 -5.09 19.85
N ALA A 139 -14.14 -4.17 19.98
CA ALA A 139 -12.83 -4.31 19.37
C ALA A 139 -12.15 -5.62 19.78
N LEU A 140 -12.19 -5.99 21.05
CA LEU A 140 -11.63 -7.29 21.50
C LEU A 140 -12.27 -8.49 20.78
N SER A 141 -13.56 -8.43 20.45
CA SER A 141 -14.21 -9.50 19.68
C SER A 141 -13.77 -9.58 18.22
N LEU A 142 -13.00 -8.60 17.73
CA LEU A 142 -12.46 -8.57 16.37
C LEU A 142 -11.02 -9.10 16.26
N HIS A 143 -10.40 -9.58 17.35
CA HIS A 143 -8.98 -9.98 17.33
C HIS A 143 -8.66 -11.10 16.32
N HIS A 144 -9.61 -11.97 15.97
CA HIS A 144 -9.49 -12.93 14.86
C HIS A 144 -9.97 -12.38 13.52
N GLN A 145 -10.45 -11.14 13.49
CA GLN A 145 -10.87 -10.44 12.27
C GLN A 145 -11.89 -11.24 11.43
N GLY A 146 -12.93 -11.78 12.12
CA GLY A 146 -13.95 -12.63 11.53
C GLY A 146 -15.28 -11.94 11.23
N LYS A 147 -16.10 -12.50 10.30
CA LYS A 147 -17.49 -12.06 10.10
C LYS A 147 -18.31 -12.22 11.37
N HIS A 148 -18.99 -11.19 11.79
CA HIS A 148 -19.90 -11.23 12.93
C HIS A 148 -21.33 -11.52 12.48
N GLY A 149 -21.95 -12.50 13.12
CA GLY A 149 -23.39 -12.70 13.10
C GLY A 149 -23.92 -12.50 14.51
N ASP A 150 -25.10 -11.91 14.67
CA ASP A 150 -25.70 -11.44 15.91
C ASP A 150 -26.05 -12.49 16.98
N LYS A 151 -25.64 -13.73 16.83
CA LYS A 151 -26.03 -14.78 17.78
C LYS A 151 -24.82 -15.26 18.57
N SER A 152 -24.56 -14.65 19.72
CA SER A 152 -23.79 -15.33 20.77
C SER A 152 -24.60 -16.50 21.28
N LYS A 153 -23.92 -17.62 21.50
CA LYS A 153 -24.57 -18.76 22.14
C LYS A 153 -24.44 -18.63 23.64
N THR A 154 -25.56 -18.54 24.30
CA THR A 154 -25.64 -18.64 25.76
C THR A 154 -25.12 -20.01 26.23
N ILE A 155 -24.60 -20.07 27.43
CA ILE A 155 -24.17 -21.33 28.03
C ILE A 155 -25.39 -22.27 28.10
N PRO A 156 -25.31 -23.52 27.60
CA PRO A 156 -26.40 -24.45 27.68
C PRO A 156 -26.81 -24.69 29.14
N ALA A 157 -28.12 -24.68 29.42
CA ALA A 157 -28.64 -24.84 30.78
C ALA A 157 -28.16 -26.17 31.47
N ALA A 158 -27.94 -27.18 30.67
CA ALA A 158 -27.42 -28.47 31.15
C ALA A 158 -25.97 -28.40 31.68
N CYS A 159 -25.20 -27.35 31.28
CA CYS A 159 -23.78 -27.17 31.65
C CYS A 159 -23.58 -26.22 32.84
N ASN A 160 -24.58 -26.02 33.70
CA ASN A 160 -24.50 -25.19 34.89
C ASN A 160 -23.94 -23.77 34.59
N PRO A 161 -24.73 -22.83 33.95
CA PRO A 161 -24.27 -21.52 33.57
C PRO A 161 -23.63 -20.72 34.70
N ALA A 162 -24.17 -20.76 35.90
CA ALA A 162 -23.68 -20.05 37.07
C ALA A 162 -22.25 -20.45 37.46
N ALA A 163 -21.89 -21.73 37.30
CA ALA A 163 -20.52 -22.18 37.55
C ALA A 163 -19.52 -21.64 36.51
N TRP A 164 -19.91 -21.57 35.23
CA TRP A 164 -19.08 -20.96 34.20
C TRP A 164 -18.89 -19.47 34.41
N GLU A 165 -19.97 -18.76 34.78
CA GLU A 165 -19.86 -17.33 35.15
C GLU A 165 -18.91 -17.11 36.32
N GLN A 166 -18.92 -18.01 37.31
CA GLN A 166 -17.97 -17.96 38.42
C GLN A 166 -16.53 -18.20 37.96
N LEU A 167 -16.30 -19.16 37.04
CA LEU A 167 -14.96 -19.35 36.44
C LEU A 167 -14.49 -18.13 35.70
N GLN A 168 -15.37 -17.48 34.90
CA GLN A 168 -15.04 -16.26 34.20
C GLN A 168 -14.69 -15.13 35.17
N ASN A 169 -15.45 -14.97 36.26
CA ASN A 169 -15.16 -13.99 37.30
C ASN A 169 -13.80 -14.27 37.98
N ASN A 170 -13.49 -15.52 38.28
CA ASN A 170 -12.20 -15.92 38.87
C ASN A 170 -11.03 -15.63 37.92
N LEU A 171 -11.16 -15.98 36.62
CA LEU A 171 -10.17 -15.67 35.59
C LEU A 171 -9.91 -14.15 35.49
N ALA A 172 -10.99 -13.35 35.36
CA ALA A 172 -10.88 -11.89 35.31
C ALA A 172 -10.25 -11.32 36.59
N GLY A 173 -10.59 -11.87 37.76
CA GLY A 173 -9.99 -11.49 39.02
C GLY A 173 -8.47 -11.73 39.06
N MET A 174 -8.01 -12.92 38.65
CA MET A 174 -6.59 -13.25 38.59
C MET A 174 -5.83 -12.30 37.64
N VAL A 175 -6.42 -12.00 36.48
CA VAL A 175 -5.84 -11.04 35.53
C VAL A 175 -5.82 -9.63 36.13
N ARG A 176 -6.90 -9.21 36.81
CA ARG A 176 -6.98 -7.91 37.47
C ARG A 176 -5.92 -7.75 38.58
N ASP A 177 -5.72 -8.81 39.37
CA ASP A 177 -4.69 -8.85 40.44
C ASP A 177 -3.26 -8.82 39.86
N THR A 178 -3.08 -9.22 38.61
CA THR A 178 -1.78 -9.20 37.93
C THR A 178 -1.44 -7.80 37.38
N PHE A 179 -2.41 -7.11 36.80
CA PHE A 179 -2.17 -5.85 36.07
C PHE A 179 -2.54 -4.60 36.87
N HIS A 180 -3.41 -4.68 37.85
CA HIS A 180 -3.94 -3.55 38.64
C HIS A 180 -4.44 -2.39 37.74
N PRO A 181 -5.40 -2.64 36.80
CA PRO A 181 -5.86 -1.64 35.84
C PRO A 181 -6.60 -0.47 36.49
N VAL A 182 -6.51 0.70 35.88
CA VAL A 182 -7.36 1.86 36.19
C VAL A 182 -8.52 1.85 35.18
N LEU A 183 -9.72 1.46 35.62
CA LEU A 183 -10.92 1.35 34.79
C LEU A 183 -11.88 2.53 34.97
N ASP A 184 -11.86 3.16 36.14
CA ASP A 184 -12.60 4.39 36.38
C ASP A 184 -11.78 5.56 35.80
N LEU A 185 -12.02 5.79 34.49
CA LEU A 185 -11.40 6.87 33.72
C LEU A 185 -12.19 8.15 33.99
N GLY A 186 -11.54 9.24 34.31
CA GLY A 186 -12.20 10.51 34.47
C GLY A 186 -12.89 10.97 33.17
N GLN A 187 -12.37 12.00 32.52
CA GLN A 187 -12.88 12.46 31.22
C GLN A 187 -12.05 11.89 30.09
N ILE A 188 -12.65 11.02 29.27
CA ILE A 188 -12.01 10.47 28.05
C ILE A 188 -11.95 11.58 26.99
N ASN A 189 -10.85 11.66 26.26
CA ASN A 189 -10.75 12.54 25.10
C ASN A 189 -11.46 11.90 23.90
N CYS A 190 -12.74 12.28 23.70
CA CYS A 190 -13.58 11.70 22.63
C CYS A 190 -12.97 11.82 21.22
N LYS A 191 -12.20 12.87 20.95
CA LYS A 191 -11.52 13.05 19.64
C LYS A 191 -10.48 11.99 19.33
N LEU A 192 -9.97 11.30 20.34
CA LEU A 192 -9.00 10.23 20.21
C LEU A 192 -9.60 8.85 20.45
N ALA A 193 -10.88 8.76 20.81
CA ALA A 193 -11.51 7.52 21.24
C ALA A 193 -11.51 6.43 20.15
N ASP A 194 -11.81 6.76 18.91
CA ASP A 194 -11.69 5.82 17.79
C ASP A 194 -10.26 5.36 17.58
N ALA A 195 -9.33 6.32 17.50
CA ALA A 195 -7.92 6.00 17.32
C ALA A 195 -7.40 5.10 18.45
N ALA A 196 -7.71 5.42 19.70
CA ALA A 196 -7.35 4.61 20.88
C ALA A 196 -7.93 3.20 20.81
N THR A 197 -9.23 3.06 20.48
CA THR A 197 -9.91 1.77 20.35
C THR A 197 -9.23 0.86 19.31
N TYR A 198 -8.93 1.39 18.13
CA TYR A 198 -8.26 0.61 17.10
C TYR A 198 -6.78 0.34 17.40
N MET A 199 -6.10 1.23 18.11
CA MET A 199 -4.73 0.97 18.59
C MET A 199 -4.71 -0.12 19.66
N ILE A 200 -5.65 -0.12 20.62
CA ILE A 200 -5.81 -1.21 21.61
C ILE A 200 -6.06 -2.55 20.88
N LEU A 201 -6.94 -2.58 19.86
CA LEU A 201 -7.16 -3.78 19.06
C LEU A 201 -5.88 -4.23 18.36
N GLY A 202 -5.17 -3.32 17.70
CA GLY A 202 -3.92 -3.62 17.01
C GLY A 202 -2.83 -4.18 17.93
N ILE A 203 -2.66 -3.58 19.10
CA ILE A 203 -1.74 -4.07 20.16
C ILE A 203 -2.18 -5.45 20.66
N THR A 204 -3.48 -5.65 20.87
CA THR A 204 -4.01 -6.97 21.31
C THR A 204 -3.72 -8.07 20.29
N ILE A 205 -4.01 -7.83 19.00
CA ILE A 205 -3.73 -8.80 17.93
C ILE A 205 -2.23 -9.12 17.85
N LEU A 206 -1.38 -8.10 17.89
CA LEU A 206 0.08 -8.28 17.84
C LEU A 206 0.58 -9.05 19.05
N SER A 207 0.05 -8.75 20.23
CA SER A 207 0.43 -9.40 21.50
C SER A 207 -0.02 -10.85 21.55
N ASP A 208 -1.23 -11.17 21.12
CA ASP A 208 -1.72 -12.54 21.00
C ASP A 208 -0.82 -13.35 20.06
N TRP A 209 -0.44 -12.79 18.92
CA TRP A 209 0.47 -13.49 18.00
C TRP A 209 1.84 -13.77 18.62
N ILE A 210 2.42 -12.78 19.33
CA ILE A 210 3.71 -12.94 20.01
C ILE A 210 3.60 -13.99 21.12
N ALA A 211 2.55 -13.90 21.93
CA ALA A 211 2.29 -14.84 23.03
C ALA A 211 1.96 -16.25 22.52
N SER A 212 1.45 -16.35 21.29
CA SER A 212 1.06 -17.63 20.66
C SER A 212 2.19 -18.33 19.92
N ASP A 213 3.35 -17.68 19.74
CA ASP A 213 4.45 -18.23 18.97
C ASP A 213 5.22 -19.33 19.75
N ARG A 214 5.52 -20.43 19.07
CA ARG A 214 6.22 -21.61 19.61
C ARG A 214 7.63 -21.33 20.14
N LEU A 215 8.23 -20.18 19.77
CA LEU A 215 9.54 -19.77 20.26
C LEU A 215 9.53 -19.28 21.72
N SER A 216 8.34 -19.20 22.33
CA SER A 216 8.16 -18.85 23.75
C SER A 216 8.02 -20.06 24.69
N ASP A 217 8.29 -21.30 24.22
CA ASP A 217 8.21 -22.50 25.07
C ASP A 217 9.28 -22.48 26.15
N GLY A 218 8.84 -22.23 27.37
CA GLY A 218 9.44 -22.72 28.60
C GLY A 218 10.53 -21.87 29.27
N ASP A 219 11.19 -20.94 28.57
CA ASP A 219 12.10 -20.01 29.19
C ASP A 219 11.58 -18.60 29.06
N SER A 220 11.67 -17.84 30.14
CA SER A 220 11.45 -16.39 30.19
C SER A 220 12.52 -15.65 29.36
N VAL A 221 12.62 -15.96 28.06
CA VAL A 221 13.31 -15.11 27.12
C VAL A 221 12.59 -13.77 27.18
N SER A 222 13.32 -12.75 27.60
CA SER A 222 12.72 -11.44 27.82
C SER A 222 11.91 -11.07 26.58
N THR A 223 10.66 -10.70 26.75
CA THR A 223 9.77 -10.23 25.67
C THR A 223 10.52 -9.24 24.77
N GLY A 224 11.43 -8.42 25.34
CA GLY A 224 12.29 -7.49 24.63
C GLY A 224 13.27 -8.13 23.63
N GLU A 225 13.82 -9.31 23.89
CA GLU A 225 14.73 -10.01 22.96
C GLU A 225 13.96 -10.61 21.77
N ASN A 226 12.77 -11.15 22.03
CA ASN A 226 11.86 -11.59 20.98
C ASN A 226 11.39 -10.44 20.09
N LEU A 227 11.13 -9.25 20.66
CA LEU A 227 10.77 -8.05 19.91
C LEU A 227 11.93 -7.55 19.01
N LEU A 228 13.17 -7.62 19.53
CA LEU A 228 14.36 -7.28 18.74
C LEU A 228 14.53 -8.20 17.53
N ARG A 229 14.42 -9.51 17.75
CA ARG A 229 14.49 -10.52 16.67
C ARG A 229 13.43 -10.32 15.59
N ARG A 230 12.28 -9.73 15.94
CA ARG A 230 11.16 -9.44 15.02
C ARG A 230 11.25 -8.07 14.35
N GLY A 231 12.29 -7.29 14.63
CA GLY A 231 12.52 -5.98 14.04
C GLY A 231 11.52 -4.90 14.50
N LEU A 232 10.89 -5.08 15.67
CA LEU A 232 9.98 -4.11 16.26
C LEU A 232 10.71 -3.01 17.05
N LYS A 233 11.99 -3.19 17.36
CA LYS A 233 12.84 -2.13 17.93
C LYS A 233 13.30 -1.16 16.86
N ALA A 234 13.31 0.14 17.20
CA ALA A 234 13.91 1.16 16.35
C ALA A 234 15.40 0.88 16.11
N ALA A 235 15.80 0.79 14.84
CA ALA A 235 17.15 0.38 14.46
C ALA A 235 18.09 1.58 14.22
N GLY A 236 17.59 2.84 14.27
CA GLY A 236 18.42 3.99 13.99
C GLY A 236 17.84 5.32 14.47
N ARG A 237 18.69 6.33 14.59
CA ARG A 237 18.32 7.69 14.90
C ARG A 237 18.26 8.53 13.63
N LEU A 238 17.26 9.38 13.53
CA LEU A 238 17.18 10.37 12.47
C LEU A 238 18.17 11.52 12.73
N PRO A 239 18.75 12.13 11.68
CA PRO A 239 19.64 13.27 11.85
C PRO A 239 18.88 14.46 12.44
N GLU A 240 19.34 14.96 13.57
CA GLU A 240 18.79 16.11 14.26
C GLU A 240 19.35 17.41 13.66
N SER A 241 18.85 17.79 12.49
CA SER A 241 19.27 19.02 11.79
C SER A 241 18.12 19.65 11.03
N ASP A 242 18.13 20.98 10.93
CA ASP A 242 17.24 21.76 10.06
C ASP A 242 17.93 22.18 8.74
N ASP A 243 19.21 21.88 8.58
CA ASP A 243 20.01 22.15 7.39
C ASP A 243 19.80 21.03 6.36
N PHE A 244 19.30 21.39 5.16
CA PHE A 244 19.07 20.45 4.07
C PHE A 244 20.33 19.66 3.68
N CYS A 245 21.48 20.33 3.61
CA CYS A 245 22.72 19.69 3.20
C CYS A 245 23.33 18.78 4.29
N ARG A 246 22.94 18.95 5.56
CA ARG A 246 23.30 18.00 6.63
C ARG A 246 22.42 16.75 6.57
N ILE A 247 21.17 16.90 6.22
CA ILE A 247 20.26 15.75 5.99
C ILE A 247 20.61 15.06 4.67
N TRP A 248 21.07 15.82 3.66
CA TRP A 248 21.50 15.30 2.36
C TRP A 248 22.96 15.67 2.07
N PRO A 249 23.98 14.98 2.63
CA PRO A 249 25.39 15.36 2.49
C PRO A 249 25.96 15.39 1.07
N LEU A 250 25.32 14.72 0.13
CA LEU A 250 25.71 14.74 -1.30
C LEU A 250 25.32 16.05 -2.02
N PHE A 251 24.46 16.87 -1.41
CA PHE A 251 24.02 18.13 -2.01
C PHE A 251 24.90 19.28 -1.56
N GLN A 252 25.27 20.10 -2.51
CA GLN A 252 25.95 21.38 -2.25
C GLN A 252 24.90 22.50 -2.17
N ARG A 253 25.04 23.39 -1.20
CA ARG A 253 24.06 24.46 -0.94
C ARG A 253 23.79 25.38 -2.14
N ASN A 254 24.82 25.68 -2.94
CA ASN A 254 24.70 26.48 -4.15
C ASN A 254 24.00 25.77 -5.32
N LEU A 255 23.79 24.47 -5.20
CA LEU A 255 23.11 23.64 -6.22
C LEU A 255 21.70 23.21 -5.79
N LEU A 256 21.21 23.66 -4.62
CA LEU A 256 19.84 23.39 -4.18
C LEU A 256 18.83 24.02 -5.15
N ARG A 257 17.84 23.26 -5.51
CA ARG A 257 16.71 23.68 -6.37
C ARG A 257 15.71 24.49 -5.59
N GLY A 258 14.86 25.27 -6.27
CA GLY A 258 13.87 26.12 -5.64
C GLY A 258 12.97 25.40 -4.65
N VAL A 259 12.45 24.21 -5.01
CA VAL A 259 11.63 23.37 -4.11
C VAL A 259 12.40 22.98 -2.85
N GLN A 260 13.68 22.63 -2.98
CA GLN A 260 14.51 22.22 -1.84
C GLN A 260 14.81 23.38 -0.89
N LYS A 261 15.04 24.58 -1.44
CA LYS A 261 15.21 25.81 -0.65
C LYS A 261 13.91 26.18 0.09
N ALA A 262 12.78 26.08 -0.58
CA ALA A 262 11.47 26.38 -0.01
C ALA A 262 11.13 25.41 1.17
N VAL A 263 11.33 24.11 0.98
CA VAL A 263 11.07 23.13 2.06
C VAL A 263 12.07 23.26 3.22
N GLU A 264 13.30 23.69 2.97
CA GLU A 264 14.24 23.98 4.06
C GLU A 264 13.74 25.12 4.95
N ALA A 265 13.17 26.18 4.35
CA ALA A 265 12.58 27.27 5.11
C ALA A 265 11.36 26.81 5.93
N LEU A 266 10.45 26.03 5.31
CA LEU A 266 9.26 25.47 5.95
C LEU A 266 9.61 24.40 7.00
N GLY A 267 10.68 23.64 6.79
CA GLY A 267 11.12 22.56 7.69
C GLY A 267 11.69 23.05 9.02
N LYS A 268 11.91 24.35 9.23
CA LYS A 268 12.27 24.89 10.54
C LYS A 268 11.16 24.72 11.56
N LYS A 269 9.90 24.85 11.13
CA LYS A 269 8.69 24.55 11.87
C LYS A 269 7.72 23.81 10.95
N PRO A 270 7.91 22.50 10.78
CA PRO A 270 7.16 21.75 9.81
C PRO A 270 5.69 21.62 10.19
N SER A 271 4.81 21.76 9.19
CA SER A 271 3.40 21.43 9.28
C SER A 271 3.20 19.90 9.32
N ALA A 272 2.05 19.45 9.80
CA ALA A 272 1.66 18.05 9.72
C ALA A 272 1.20 17.62 8.31
N PHE A 273 0.88 18.55 7.41
CA PHE A 273 0.37 18.22 6.08
C PHE A 273 1.00 19.10 4.99
N TYR A 274 1.51 18.46 3.94
CA TYR A 274 2.05 19.13 2.77
C TYR A 274 1.54 18.52 1.48
N ILE A 275 1.29 19.37 0.46
CA ILE A 275 1.19 19.00 -0.95
C ILE A 275 2.29 19.76 -1.69
N ILE A 276 3.19 19.03 -2.34
CA ILE A 276 4.30 19.60 -3.13
C ILE A 276 4.00 19.35 -4.60
N GLU A 277 3.69 20.42 -5.33
CA GLU A 277 3.44 20.43 -6.76
C GLU A 277 4.63 21.02 -7.49
N ALA A 278 5.35 20.20 -8.24
CA ALA A 278 6.49 20.66 -9.02
C ALA A 278 6.77 19.72 -10.21
N PRO A 279 7.37 20.24 -11.30
CA PRO A 279 7.73 19.44 -12.47
C PRO A 279 8.64 18.25 -12.11
N MET A 280 8.74 17.32 -13.04
CA MET A 280 9.73 16.25 -12.90
C MET A 280 11.15 16.85 -12.91
N GLY A 281 12.03 16.31 -12.08
CA GLY A 281 13.41 16.74 -12.02
C GLY A 281 13.69 17.89 -11.04
N GLU A 282 12.69 18.50 -10.40
CA GLU A 282 12.87 19.58 -9.41
C GLU A 282 13.31 19.09 -8.01
N GLY A 283 13.57 17.80 -7.82
CA GLY A 283 14.05 17.26 -6.55
C GLY A 283 12.96 17.11 -5.49
N LYS A 284 11.71 16.83 -5.91
CA LYS A 284 10.57 16.58 -5.01
C LYS A 284 10.83 15.50 -3.98
N THR A 285 11.45 14.41 -4.40
CA THR A 285 11.71 13.26 -3.52
C THR A 285 12.61 13.62 -2.35
N GLU A 286 13.75 14.28 -2.62
CA GLU A 286 14.69 14.73 -1.59
C GLU A 286 14.04 15.77 -0.68
N ALA A 287 13.23 16.66 -1.26
CA ALA A 287 12.45 17.65 -0.51
C ALA A 287 11.44 16.98 0.43
N ALA A 288 10.72 15.96 -0.05
CA ALA A 288 9.77 15.20 0.77
C ALA A 288 10.46 14.44 1.91
N LEU A 289 11.56 13.75 1.62
CA LEU A 289 12.29 13.01 2.66
C LEU A 289 12.93 13.95 3.70
N TYR A 290 13.39 15.14 3.26
CA TYR A 290 13.83 16.18 4.20
C TYR A 290 12.68 16.57 5.15
N LEU A 291 11.50 16.92 4.60
CA LEU A 291 10.33 17.26 5.43
C LEU A 291 9.89 16.08 6.29
N ALA A 292 9.94 14.85 5.79
CA ALA A 292 9.59 13.66 6.57
C ALA A 292 10.49 13.50 7.80
N VAL A 293 11.81 13.73 7.66
CA VAL A 293 12.74 13.74 8.79
C VAL A 293 12.37 14.84 9.77
N ARG A 294 12.10 16.06 9.29
CA ARG A 294 11.71 17.20 10.14
C ARG A 294 10.38 16.96 10.85
N GLN A 295 9.39 16.39 10.16
CA GLN A 295 8.10 16.00 10.76
C GLN A 295 8.27 14.90 11.81
N CYS A 296 9.13 13.89 11.57
CA CYS A 296 9.42 12.88 12.58
C CYS A 296 9.91 13.52 13.89
N LEU A 297 10.85 14.46 13.80
CA LEU A 297 11.40 15.14 14.97
C LEU A 297 10.35 16.03 15.66
N GLN A 298 9.52 16.76 14.90
CA GLN A 298 8.52 17.69 15.45
C GLN A 298 7.33 16.97 16.08
N TYR A 299 6.86 15.87 15.45
CA TYR A 299 5.64 15.14 15.85
C TYR A 299 5.95 13.82 16.55
N HIS A 300 7.15 13.66 17.09
CA HIS A 300 7.60 12.47 17.84
C HIS A 300 7.38 11.15 17.07
N LYS A 301 7.43 11.19 15.72
CA LYS A 301 7.30 9.98 14.92
C LYS A 301 8.64 9.26 14.79
N THR A 302 8.60 7.94 14.77
CA THR A 302 9.81 7.11 14.83
C THR A 302 10.43 6.85 13.47
N GLY A 303 9.68 7.07 12.38
CA GLY A 303 10.14 6.85 11.02
C GLY A 303 9.16 7.31 9.96
N PHE A 304 9.31 6.80 8.74
CA PHE A 304 8.44 7.17 7.61
C PHE A 304 8.11 5.99 6.70
N TYR A 305 7.00 6.11 5.98
CA TYR A 305 6.62 5.23 4.89
C TYR A 305 6.51 6.02 3.60
N VAL A 306 7.23 5.58 2.54
CA VAL A 306 7.14 6.14 1.20
C VAL A 306 6.28 5.22 0.34
N ALA A 307 5.09 5.70 -0.01
CA ALA A 307 4.08 4.99 -0.78
C ALA A 307 4.13 5.42 -2.26
N LEU A 308 4.31 4.45 -3.15
CA LEU A 308 4.53 4.66 -4.58
C LEU A 308 3.45 3.95 -5.43
N PRO A 309 3.20 4.40 -6.66
CA PRO A 309 2.16 3.81 -7.51
C PRO A 309 2.43 2.35 -7.91
N THR A 310 3.70 1.98 -8.08
CA THR A 310 4.09 0.66 -8.61
C THR A 310 5.27 0.04 -7.85
N ALA A 311 5.39 -1.29 -7.92
CA ALA A 311 6.53 -2.01 -7.33
C ALA A 311 7.87 -1.61 -7.98
N ALA A 312 7.88 -1.30 -9.27
CA ALA A 312 9.10 -0.88 -9.98
C ALA A 312 9.64 0.45 -9.45
N THR A 313 8.76 1.46 -9.28
CA THR A 313 9.13 2.73 -8.65
C THR A 313 9.54 2.54 -7.18
N GLY A 314 8.89 1.58 -6.50
CA GLY A 314 9.24 1.17 -5.14
C GLY A 314 10.69 0.66 -5.02
N ASN A 315 11.13 -0.19 -5.93
CA ASN A 315 12.51 -0.70 -5.95
C ASN A 315 13.53 0.44 -6.12
N GLN A 316 13.31 1.35 -7.05
CA GLN A 316 14.22 2.48 -7.29
C GLN A 316 14.28 3.42 -6.08
N MET A 317 13.14 3.73 -5.48
CA MET A 317 13.06 4.56 -4.28
C MET A 317 13.75 3.88 -3.09
N PHE A 318 13.57 2.57 -2.94
CA PHE A 318 14.22 1.78 -1.90
C PHE A 318 15.75 1.91 -1.97
N TYR A 319 16.36 1.77 -3.16
CA TYR A 319 17.81 1.96 -3.31
C TYR A 319 18.25 3.39 -2.97
N ARG A 320 17.45 4.42 -3.32
CA ARG A 320 17.76 5.82 -2.97
C ARG A 320 17.72 6.04 -1.46
N VAL A 321 16.67 5.57 -0.80
CA VAL A 321 16.50 5.66 0.66
C VAL A 321 17.58 4.84 1.38
N ARG A 322 17.88 3.63 0.90
CA ARG A 322 18.95 2.80 1.44
C ARG A 322 20.32 3.49 1.36
N ASN A 323 20.67 4.07 0.20
CA ASN A 323 21.92 4.80 0.05
C ASN A 323 21.99 6.00 0.98
N TRP A 324 20.86 6.68 1.24
CA TRP A 324 20.79 7.74 2.21
C TRP A 324 21.07 7.24 3.64
N PHE A 325 20.50 6.11 4.05
CA PHE A 325 20.78 5.50 5.35
C PHE A 325 22.25 5.11 5.52
N MET A 326 22.86 4.54 4.48
CA MET A 326 24.29 4.19 4.51
C MET A 326 25.21 5.39 4.75
N GLN A 327 24.82 6.59 4.32
CA GLN A 327 25.59 7.82 4.54
C GLN A 327 25.47 8.35 5.98
N HIS A 328 24.41 8.00 6.68
CA HIS A 328 24.15 8.48 8.04
C HIS A 328 24.42 7.44 9.14
N ASP A 329 24.80 6.22 8.76
CA ASP A 329 24.91 5.07 9.67
C ASP A 329 23.65 4.88 10.55
N THR A 330 22.47 5.16 9.96
CA THR A 330 21.19 5.21 10.65
C THR A 330 20.22 4.22 10.04
N GLY A 331 19.99 3.12 10.70
CA GLY A 331 18.84 2.24 10.43
C GLY A 331 18.85 1.50 9.09
N ARG A 332 17.78 0.74 8.88
CA ARG A 332 17.52 -0.01 7.63
C ARG A 332 16.11 0.27 7.14
N ALA A 333 15.97 0.56 5.85
CA ALA A 333 14.66 0.60 5.20
C ALA A 333 14.22 -0.80 4.78
N ARG A 334 12.91 -1.08 4.84
CA ARG A 334 12.31 -2.28 4.27
C ARG A 334 11.52 -1.96 3.02
N LEU A 335 11.52 -2.92 2.10
CA LEU A 335 10.78 -2.83 0.85
C LEU A 335 9.46 -3.62 0.97
N LEU A 336 8.32 -2.99 0.65
CA LEU A 336 6.99 -3.56 0.87
C LEU A 336 6.19 -3.70 -0.43
N HIS A 337 6.36 -4.82 -1.11
CA HIS A 337 5.48 -5.29 -2.19
C HIS A 337 5.62 -6.81 -2.38
N SER A 338 4.76 -7.41 -3.19
CA SER A 338 4.65 -8.87 -3.32
C SER A 338 5.93 -9.62 -3.71
N THR A 339 6.91 -8.94 -4.29
CA THR A 339 8.20 -9.50 -4.71
C THR A 339 9.39 -8.85 -4.02
N ALA A 340 9.18 -8.14 -2.92
CA ALA A 340 10.23 -7.42 -2.18
C ALA A 340 11.39 -8.32 -1.74
N TRP A 341 11.09 -9.54 -1.31
CA TRP A 341 12.08 -10.52 -0.88
C TRP A 341 13.14 -10.84 -1.96
N MET A 342 12.79 -10.71 -3.26
CA MET A 342 13.73 -10.92 -4.36
C MET A 342 14.81 -9.83 -4.42
N VAL A 343 14.49 -8.63 -3.95
CA VAL A 343 15.38 -7.45 -3.96
C VAL A 343 16.20 -7.40 -2.67
N GLU A 344 15.61 -7.75 -1.55
CA GLU A 344 16.29 -7.74 -0.24
C GLU A 344 17.39 -8.80 -0.15
N ASP A 345 17.20 -9.99 -0.76
CA ASP A 345 18.18 -11.07 -0.77
C ASP A 345 19.44 -10.78 -1.65
N ASP A 346 19.39 -9.80 -2.57
CA ASP A 346 20.55 -9.38 -3.38
C ASP A 346 21.52 -8.45 -2.63
N THR A 347 21.23 -8.11 -1.39
CA THR A 347 22.08 -7.24 -0.59
C THR A 347 23.05 -8.05 0.25
N PRO A 348 24.38 -7.90 0.08
CA PRO A 348 25.39 -8.70 0.77
C PRO A 348 25.65 -8.22 2.21
N ASP A 349 24.65 -7.84 2.98
CA ASP A 349 24.85 -7.44 4.35
C ASP A 349 24.06 -8.29 5.35
N GLU A 350 24.87 -9.01 6.10
CA GLU A 350 24.57 -9.73 7.34
C GLU A 350 23.40 -10.73 7.26
N LYS A 351 23.77 -11.96 6.89
CA LYS A 351 23.18 -13.13 7.52
C LYS A 351 23.15 -12.84 9.02
N ILE A 352 21.99 -12.55 9.56
CA ILE A 352 21.74 -12.85 10.96
C ILE A 352 21.94 -14.36 11.00
N GLU A 353 23.08 -14.79 11.54
CA GLU A 353 23.32 -16.19 11.83
C GLU A 353 22.22 -16.62 12.80
N ILE A 354 21.18 -17.19 12.23
CA ILE A 354 20.29 -18.07 12.98
C ILE A 354 21.18 -19.28 13.23
N SER A 355 21.70 -19.39 14.44
CA SER A 355 22.45 -20.56 14.89
C SER A 355 21.67 -21.80 14.47
N SER A 356 22.28 -22.54 13.55
CA SER A 356 21.82 -23.82 13.07
C SER A 356 21.75 -24.82 14.24
N GLY A 357 20.57 -25.17 14.64
CA GLY A 357 20.30 -26.22 15.60
C GLY A 357 18.82 -26.22 15.90
N ASP A 358 18.05 -26.73 14.99
CA ASP A 358 16.85 -27.53 15.08
C ASP A 358 16.05 -27.36 13.80
N GLU A 359 15.67 -28.46 13.19
CA GLU A 359 14.76 -28.50 12.03
C GLU A 359 13.37 -28.02 12.45
N VAL A 360 13.18 -26.69 12.44
CA VAL A 360 11.85 -26.09 12.61
C VAL A 360 11.18 -26.09 11.23
N ARG A 361 10.06 -26.78 11.14
CA ARG A 361 9.18 -26.78 9.96
C ARG A 361 8.87 -25.34 9.55
N ASP A 362 9.29 -25.01 8.35
CA ASP A 362 9.41 -23.70 7.72
C ASP A 362 8.07 -22.92 7.58
N ASP A 363 6.92 -23.53 7.84
CA ASP A 363 5.61 -23.00 7.45
C ASP A 363 5.04 -21.94 8.39
N THR A 364 5.45 -21.92 9.66
CA THR A 364 4.89 -20.99 10.66
C THR A 364 5.74 -19.73 10.85
N VAL A 365 7.05 -19.84 10.75
CA VAL A 365 7.98 -18.71 10.91
C VAL A 365 7.98 -17.84 9.65
N SER A 366 7.91 -18.44 8.46
CA SER A 366 7.84 -17.69 7.19
C SER A 366 6.50 -16.97 7.00
N GLN A 367 5.39 -17.52 7.50
CA GLN A 367 4.10 -16.82 7.50
C GLN A 367 4.08 -15.64 8.46
N TRP A 368 4.78 -15.69 9.56
CA TRP A 368 4.88 -14.64 10.55
C TRP A 368 5.75 -13.48 10.08
N LEU A 369 6.87 -13.81 9.41
CA LEU A 369 7.84 -12.85 8.84
C LEU A 369 7.49 -12.47 7.40
N ALA A 370 6.33 -12.86 6.85
CA ALA A 370 5.91 -12.41 5.53
C ALA A 370 5.97 -10.88 5.50
N PRO A 371 6.90 -10.26 4.74
CA PRO A 371 7.21 -8.82 4.81
C PRO A 371 5.99 -7.92 4.69
N LEU A 372 4.96 -8.40 3.98
CA LEU A 372 3.75 -7.63 3.67
C LEU A 372 2.83 -7.39 4.87
N ARG A 373 2.77 -8.29 5.85
CA ARG A 373 1.82 -8.16 6.98
C ARG A 373 2.36 -7.28 8.10
N MET A 374 3.67 -7.31 8.33
CA MET A 374 4.35 -6.61 9.43
C MET A 374 5.31 -5.51 8.97
N GLY A 375 5.48 -5.35 7.65
CA GLY A 375 6.46 -4.41 7.10
C GLY A 375 6.21 -2.95 7.51
N LEU A 376 4.95 -2.56 7.69
CA LEU A 376 4.62 -1.22 8.20
C LEU A 376 4.93 -1.03 9.69
N LEU A 377 5.22 -2.08 10.45
CA LEU A 377 5.75 -1.96 11.82
C LEU A 377 7.25 -1.63 11.84
N SER A 378 7.97 -1.83 10.73
CA SER A 378 9.38 -1.42 10.62
C SER A 378 9.52 0.09 10.70
N GLN A 379 10.58 0.61 11.29
CA GLN A 379 10.82 2.05 11.44
C GLN A 379 10.76 2.80 10.11
N PHE A 380 11.44 2.32 9.09
CA PHE A 380 11.46 2.91 7.74
C PHE A 380 11.01 1.90 6.71
N ALA A 381 10.10 2.31 5.83
CA ALA A 381 9.64 1.44 4.78
C ALA A 381 9.37 2.21 3.48
N VAL A 382 9.57 1.52 2.36
CA VAL A 382 9.25 1.98 1.02
C VAL A 382 8.40 0.90 0.36
N GLY A 383 7.32 1.25 -0.30
CA GLY A 383 6.46 0.26 -0.93
C GLY A 383 5.38 0.85 -1.82
N THR A 384 4.40 0.01 -2.18
CA THR A 384 3.27 0.51 -2.96
C THR A 384 2.22 1.17 -2.08
N VAL A 385 1.50 2.13 -2.63
CA VAL A 385 0.39 2.82 -1.95
C VAL A 385 -0.67 1.84 -1.46
N ASP A 386 -0.82 0.70 -2.14
CA ASP A 386 -1.75 -0.37 -1.75
C ASP A 386 -1.56 -0.82 -0.29
N GLN A 387 -0.31 -0.89 0.20
CA GLN A 387 -0.05 -1.29 1.59
C GLN A 387 -0.56 -0.27 2.61
N ALA A 388 -0.51 1.04 2.30
CA ALA A 388 -1.10 2.07 3.14
C ALA A 388 -2.63 2.07 3.04
N MET A 389 -3.18 1.92 1.82
CA MET A 389 -4.64 1.86 1.61
C MET A 389 -5.29 0.67 2.32
N MET A 390 -4.62 -0.48 2.37
CA MET A 390 -5.12 -1.64 3.14
C MET A 390 -5.27 -1.36 4.65
N ALA A 391 -4.68 -0.31 5.19
CA ALA A 391 -4.83 0.06 6.59
C ALA A 391 -6.26 0.51 6.93
N VAL A 392 -7.00 1.00 5.95
CA VAL A 392 -8.36 1.54 6.11
C VAL A 392 -9.43 0.73 5.38
N LEU A 393 -9.08 -0.43 4.86
CA LEU A 393 -10.01 -1.39 4.29
C LEU A 393 -10.45 -2.41 5.34
N ASN A 394 -11.69 -2.89 5.24
CA ASN A 394 -12.23 -3.98 6.06
C ASN A 394 -11.62 -5.34 5.63
N VAL A 395 -10.30 -5.45 5.67
CA VAL A 395 -9.53 -6.65 5.28
C VAL A 395 -8.76 -7.21 6.45
N LYS A 396 -8.46 -8.51 6.39
CA LYS A 396 -7.60 -9.19 7.36
C LYS A 396 -6.24 -8.48 7.44
N TYR A 397 -5.78 -8.19 8.65
CA TYR A 397 -4.54 -7.46 8.94
C TYR A 397 -4.52 -5.96 8.56
N GLY A 398 -5.65 -5.35 8.19
CA GLY A 398 -5.76 -3.90 8.00
C GLY A 398 -5.37 -3.14 9.26
N ILE A 399 -5.88 -3.57 10.41
CA ILE A 399 -5.60 -2.94 11.72
C ILE A 399 -4.11 -2.94 12.09
N LEU A 400 -3.37 -4.01 11.77
CA LEU A 400 -1.93 -4.04 12.01
C LEU A 400 -1.16 -3.07 11.10
N ARG A 401 -1.66 -2.82 9.89
CA ARG A 401 -1.10 -1.79 9.01
C ARG A 401 -1.38 -0.40 9.55
N LEU A 402 -2.59 -0.18 10.07
CA LEU A 402 -2.96 1.08 10.71
C LEU A 402 -2.08 1.36 11.94
N LEU A 403 -1.89 0.35 12.80
CA LEU A 403 -0.96 0.40 13.92
C LEU A 403 0.47 0.73 13.46
N GLY A 404 0.92 0.10 12.37
CA GLY A 404 2.25 0.37 11.80
C GLY A 404 2.41 1.79 11.25
N LEU A 405 1.35 2.39 10.71
CA LEU A 405 1.36 3.78 10.19
C LEU A 405 1.34 4.82 11.31
N SER A 406 0.71 4.56 12.45
CA SER A 406 0.54 5.51 13.55
C SER A 406 1.86 6.11 14.06
N GLY A 407 2.95 5.35 14.00
CA GLY A 407 4.31 5.77 14.39
C GLY A 407 5.11 6.46 13.28
N LYS A 408 4.54 6.77 12.10
CA LYS A 408 5.28 7.21 10.93
C LYS A 408 4.83 8.55 10.36
N VAL A 409 5.66 9.09 9.50
CA VAL A 409 5.27 10.09 8.50
C VAL A 409 4.90 9.33 7.21
N LEU A 410 3.76 9.64 6.63
CA LEU A 410 3.30 9.05 5.37
C LEU A 410 3.66 9.98 4.19
N VAL A 411 4.46 9.48 3.27
CA VAL A 411 4.78 10.17 2.01
C VAL A 411 4.08 9.42 0.88
N ILE A 412 3.18 10.06 0.13
CA ILE A 412 2.52 9.48 -1.05
C ILE A 412 3.02 10.19 -2.30
N ASP A 413 3.68 9.43 -3.17
CA ASP A 413 4.19 9.97 -4.44
C ASP A 413 3.18 9.80 -5.58
N GLU A 414 3.25 10.71 -6.56
CA GLU A 414 2.41 10.74 -7.76
C GLU A 414 0.90 10.66 -7.45
N ILE A 415 0.44 11.47 -6.47
CA ILE A 415 -0.96 11.44 -5.98
C ILE A 415 -2.00 11.67 -7.11
N HIS A 416 -1.62 12.32 -8.19
CA HIS A 416 -2.47 12.53 -9.36
C HIS A 416 -2.75 11.25 -10.17
N ALA A 417 -1.89 10.22 -10.05
CA ALA A 417 -1.99 9.00 -10.86
C ALA A 417 -3.12 8.04 -10.41
N TYR A 418 -3.77 8.32 -9.29
CA TYR A 418 -4.80 7.44 -8.71
C TYR A 418 -6.19 7.79 -9.25
N ASP A 419 -6.96 6.74 -9.63
CA ASP A 419 -8.35 6.85 -10.08
C ASP A 419 -9.30 7.22 -8.92
N THR A 420 -10.58 7.41 -9.23
CA THR A 420 -11.58 7.84 -8.23
C THR A 420 -11.75 6.83 -7.11
N TYR A 421 -11.75 5.53 -7.42
CA TYR A 421 -11.84 4.47 -6.40
C TYR A 421 -10.68 4.55 -5.40
N MET A 422 -9.44 4.59 -5.91
CA MET A 422 -8.25 4.72 -5.08
C MET A 422 -8.22 6.05 -4.31
N GLN A 423 -8.69 7.14 -4.94
CA GLN A 423 -8.76 8.45 -4.31
C GLN A 423 -9.70 8.42 -3.09
N THR A 424 -10.88 7.82 -3.20
CA THR A 424 -11.82 7.65 -2.08
C THR A 424 -11.17 6.89 -0.91
N ILE A 425 -10.40 5.83 -1.20
CA ILE A 425 -9.65 5.09 -0.17
C ILE A 425 -8.55 5.97 0.45
N ILE A 426 -7.84 6.74 -0.36
CA ILE A 426 -6.79 7.66 0.14
C ILE A 426 -7.41 8.76 1.00
N GLU A 427 -8.55 9.31 0.64
CA GLU A 427 -9.27 10.30 1.45
C GLU A 427 -9.64 9.73 2.82
N ARG A 428 -10.15 8.48 2.89
CA ARG A 428 -10.38 7.76 4.15
C ARG A 428 -9.06 7.53 4.93
N LEU A 429 -7.97 7.20 4.24
CA LEU A 429 -6.65 7.07 4.86
C LEU A 429 -6.18 8.39 5.47
N LEU A 430 -6.43 9.51 4.81
CA LEU A 430 -6.08 10.85 5.32
C LEU A 430 -6.90 11.21 6.56
N SER A 431 -8.20 10.87 6.61
CA SER A 431 -9.03 11.06 7.81
C SER A 431 -8.47 10.26 9.00
N TRP A 432 -8.04 9.01 8.78
CA TRP A 432 -7.39 8.21 9.82
C TRP A 432 -5.99 8.71 10.18
N CYS A 433 -5.23 9.25 9.22
CA CYS A 433 -3.95 9.92 9.49
C CYS A 433 -4.14 11.10 10.44
N ARG A 434 -5.20 11.91 10.23
CA ARG A 434 -5.56 12.99 11.16
C ARG A 434 -5.86 12.47 12.57
N ALA A 435 -6.75 11.47 12.69
CA ALA A 435 -7.14 10.91 13.99
C ALA A 435 -5.95 10.31 14.77
N LEU A 436 -4.97 9.74 14.06
CA LEU A 436 -3.73 9.15 14.61
C LEU A 436 -2.57 10.17 14.70
N SER A 437 -2.82 11.44 14.40
CA SER A 437 -1.78 12.48 14.33
C SER A 437 -0.59 12.08 13.46
N VAL A 438 -0.85 11.38 12.35
CA VAL A 438 0.15 10.96 11.35
C VAL A 438 0.40 12.11 10.39
N PRO A 439 1.62 12.67 10.33
CA PRO A 439 1.95 13.69 9.34
C PRO A 439 1.98 13.10 7.93
N VAL A 440 1.54 13.90 6.94
CA VAL A 440 1.41 13.46 5.55
C VAL A 440 2.08 14.42 4.57
N ILE A 441 2.79 13.88 3.59
CA ILE A 441 3.38 14.61 2.48
C ILE A 441 2.88 13.98 1.17
N LEU A 442 2.17 14.77 0.36
CA LEU A 442 1.68 14.38 -0.95
C LEU A 442 2.55 15.01 -2.03
N LEU A 443 3.03 14.20 -2.98
CA LEU A 443 3.81 14.67 -4.12
C LEU A 443 3.03 14.54 -5.41
N SER A 444 3.12 15.56 -6.24
CA SER A 444 2.49 15.57 -7.55
C SER A 444 3.34 16.33 -8.57
N ALA A 445 3.28 15.90 -9.84
CA ALA A 445 3.72 16.74 -10.93
C ALA A 445 2.63 17.77 -11.29
N THR A 446 1.37 17.38 -11.19
CA THR A 446 0.20 18.19 -11.52
C THR A 446 -0.97 17.72 -10.66
N LEU A 447 -1.73 18.63 -10.09
CA LEU A 447 -2.89 18.27 -9.28
C LEU A 447 -4.05 19.26 -9.55
N PRO A 448 -5.18 18.81 -10.13
CA PRO A 448 -6.37 19.62 -10.31
C PRO A 448 -6.88 20.20 -8.98
N GLN A 449 -7.42 21.40 -9.00
CA GLN A 449 -7.85 22.10 -7.77
C GLN A 449 -8.92 21.34 -7.02
N GLY A 450 -9.90 20.71 -7.69
CA GLY A 450 -10.93 19.89 -7.05
C GLY A 450 -10.35 18.72 -6.26
N LYS A 451 -9.41 17.96 -6.87
CA LYS A 451 -8.69 16.89 -6.16
C LYS A 451 -7.89 17.41 -4.97
N LYS A 452 -7.21 18.55 -5.13
CA LYS A 452 -6.47 19.19 -4.05
C LYS A 452 -7.37 19.52 -2.87
N GLN A 453 -8.52 20.11 -3.16
CA GLN A 453 -9.51 20.50 -2.14
C GLN A 453 -10.02 19.27 -1.37
N SER A 454 -10.38 18.17 -2.06
CA SER A 454 -10.89 16.98 -1.40
C SER A 454 -9.84 16.31 -0.50
N LEU A 455 -8.58 16.23 -0.93
CA LEU A 455 -7.48 15.69 -0.12
C LEU A 455 -7.22 16.52 1.14
N ILE A 456 -7.21 17.85 1.02
CA ILE A 456 -7.06 18.77 2.16
C ILE A 456 -8.25 18.61 3.12
N SER A 457 -9.48 18.58 2.59
CA SER A 457 -10.71 18.43 3.38
C SER A 457 -10.72 17.11 4.15
N ALA A 458 -10.32 16.00 3.51
CA ALA A 458 -10.22 14.71 4.16
C ALA A 458 -9.23 14.71 5.35
N TYR A 459 -8.08 15.38 5.19
CA TYR A 459 -7.12 15.49 6.30
C TYR A 459 -7.58 16.48 7.38
N MET A 460 -8.26 17.58 7.05
CA MET A 460 -8.73 18.56 8.02
C MET A 460 -9.99 18.12 8.80
N GLY A 461 -10.79 17.20 8.24
CA GLY A 461 -12.04 16.72 8.81
C GLY A 461 -13.24 17.66 8.62
N LYS A 462 -14.42 17.23 9.08
CA LYS A 462 -15.72 17.90 8.83
C LYS A 462 -15.80 19.36 9.33
N ASN A 463 -15.08 19.70 10.38
CA ASN A 463 -15.15 21.03 11.01
C ASN A 463 -14.33 22.12 10.29
N ALA A 464 -13.41 21.76 9.42
CA ALA A 464 -12.52 22.68 8.74
C ALA A 464 -13.04 23.18 7.38
N CYS A 465 -14.01 22.48 6.78
CA CYS A 465 -14.55 22.77 5.43
C CYS A 465 -15.43 24.05 5.33
N LYS A 466 -15.50 24.89 6.36
CA LYS A 466 -16.30 26.12 6.32
C LYS A 466 -15.60 27.30 5.66
N SER A 467 -14.34 27.19 5.28
CA SER A 467 -13.60 28.24 4.58
C SER A 467 -13.56 27.96 3.08
N ASN A 468 -14.06 28.90 2.27
CA ASN A 468 -13.81 28.90 0.83
C ASN A 468 -12.30 28.86 0.59
N MET A 469 -11.75 27.70 0.21
CA MET A 469 -10.36 27.56 -0.13
C MET A 469 -10.14 28.19 -1.50
N SER A 470 -9.37 29.27 -1.57
CA SER A 470 -8.88 29.82 -2.83
C SER A 470 -7.48 29.27 -3.10
N PHE A 471 -7.27 28.73 -4.29
CA PHE A 471 -5.98 28.20 -4.68
C PHE A 471 -5.25 29.17 -5.64
N SER A 472 -3.95 29.37 -5.39
CA SER A 472 -3.08 30.16 -6.27
C SER A 472 -2.92 29.46 -7.62
N SER A 473 -2.80 30.26 -8.68
CA SER A 473 -2.42 29.81 -10.01
C SER A 473 -0.91 29.56 -10.14
N ASP A 474 -0.11 29.93 -9.14
CA ASP A 474 1.33 29.75 -9.15
C ASP A 474 1.73 28.27 -9.28
N TYR A 475 2.84 28.03 -9.99
CA TYR A 475 3.42 26.71 -10.17
C TYR A 475 4.94 26.85 -10.44
N PRO A 476 5.81 26.10 -9.76
CA PRO A 476 5.54 25.11 -8.70
C PRO A 476 5.02 25.74 -7.40
N LEU A 477 4.30 24.93 -6.61
CA LEU A 477 3.59 25.39 -5.42
C LEU A 477 3.71 24.38 -4.27
N ILE A 478 3.90 24.89 -3.06
CA ILE A 478 3.82 24.09 -1.84
C ILE A 478 2.58 24.55 -1.08
N THR A 479 1.61 23.63 -0.87
CA THR A 479 0.42 23.87 -0.05
C THR A 479 0.59 23.14 1.29
N TYR A 480 0.27 23.80 2.40
CA TYR A 480 0.37 23.19 3.74
C TYR A 480 -0.70 23.74 4.67
N ILE A 481 -0.92 23.06 5.79
CA ILE A 481 -1.87 23.46 6.83
C ILE A 481 -1.07 24.01 8.01
N ASP A 482 -1.30 25.27 8.40
CA ASP A 482 -0.58 25.88 9.54
C ASP A 482 -1.16 25.43 10.89
N ASP A 483 -0.52 25.83 11.99
CA ASP A 483 -0.93 25.50 13.37
C ASP A 483 -2.33 26.01 13.73
N ASN A 484 -2.88 26.95 12.97
CA ASN A 484 -4.23 27.47 13.14
C ASN A 484 -5.26 26.75 12.25
N ASN A 485 -4.93 25.58 11.70
CA ASN A 485 -5.73 24.85 10.72
C ASN A 485 -6.10 25.68 9.50
N THR A 486 -5.21 26.59 9.07
CA THR A 486 -5.42 27.40 7.86
C THR A 486 -4.56 26.86 6.74
N VAL A 487 -5.17 26.75 5.56
CA VAL A 487 -4.44 26.34 4.34
C VAL A 487 -3.56 27.49 3.88
N ARG A 488 -2.27 27.25 3.78
CA ARG A 488 -1.25 28.19 3.29
C ARG A 488 -0.65 27.69 2.01
N GLN A 489 -0.16 28.60 1.21
CA GLN A 489 0.45 28.32 -0.10
C GLN A 489 1.73 29.13 -0.24
N GLU A 490 2.82 28.44 -0.59
CA GLU A 490 4.14 29.03 -0.81
C GLU A 490 4.57 28.78 -2.24
N PRO A 491 4.57 29.83 -3.10
CA PRO A 491 5.09 29.74 -4.46
C PRO A 491 6.60 29.46 -4.46
N VAL A 492 7.05 28.58 -5.33
CA VAL A 492 8.48 28.30 -5.51
C VAL A 492 9.06 29.26 -6.54
N GLY A 493 9.84 30.23 -6.07
CA GLY A 493 10.32 31.34 -6.90
C GLY A 493 11.33 30.96 -7.99
N GLU A 494 12.14 29.91 -7.75
CA GLU A 494 13.18 29.47 -8.69
C GLU A 494 12.81 28.10 -9.28
N VAL A 495 12.82 27.99 -10.59
CA VAL A 495 12.63 26.76 -11.33
C VAL A 495 13.92 26.41 -12.05
N PHE A 496 14.38 25.16 -11.90
CA PHE A 496 15.65 24.71 -12.46
C PHE A 496 15.62 24.68 -13.99
N MET A 497 14.49 24.31 -14.60
CA MET A 497 14.40 24.17 -16.03
C MET A 497 13.12 24.80 -16.60
N ARG A 498 13.31 25.74 -17.55
CA ARG A 498 12.22 26.29 -18.40
C ARG A 498 12.41 25.75 -19.80
N ARG A 499 11.37 25.20 -20.40
CA ARG A 499 11.39 24.66 -21.76
C ARG A 499 10.15 25.06 -22.54
N CYS A 500 10.35 25.19 -23.86
CA CYS A 500 9.28 25.41 -24.80
C CYS A 500 9.26 24.22 -25.78
N PHE A 501 8.24 23.37 -25.63
CA PHE A 501 8.05 22.19 -26.48
C PHE A 501 7.21 22.58 -27.69
N ALA A 502 7.78 22.46 -28.89
CA ALA A 502 7.00 22.56 -30.10
C ALA A 502 6.10 21.35 -30.27
N ILE A 503 4.82 21.56 -30.54
CA ILE A 503 3.82 20.52 -30.69
C ILE A 503 3.41 20.38 -32.13
N GLU A 504 3.36 19.15 -32.62
CA GLU A 504 2.93 18.81 -33.96
C GLU A 504 1.97 17.61 -33.90
N THR A 505 0.75 17.78 -34.38
CA THR A 505 -0.26 16.68 -34.39
C THR A 505 -0.20 15.93 -35.72
N ARG A 506 -0.43 14.62 -35.67
CA ARG A 506 -0.54 13.72 -36.84
C ARG A 506 -1.68 12.75 -36.68
N PRO A 507 -2.52 12.50 -37.68
CA PRO A 507 -3.64 11.56 -37.62
C PRO A 507 -3.18 10.10 -37.77
N TYR A 508 -2.19 9.66 -36.99
CA TYR A 508 -1.57 8.33 -37.08
C TYR A 508 -1.81 7.47 -35.84
N TYR A 509 -2.85 7.78 -35.05
CA TYR A 509 -3.11 7.06 -33.80
C TYR A 509 -3.26 5.53 -34.00
N ASP A 510 -3.98 5.10 -35.06
CA ASP A 510 -4.20 3.71 -35.38
C ASP A 510 -3.22 3.13 -36.43
N ASP A 511 -2.31 3.97 -36.93
CA ASP A 511 -1.38 3.63 -38.01
C ASP A 511 0.04 3.40 -37.45
N ALA A 512 0.35 2.12 -37.20
CA ALA A 512 1.66 1.74 -36.66
C ALA A 512 2.78 1.95 -37.68
N GLU A 513 2.49 1.76 -38.97
CA GLU A 513 3.48 1.88 -40.06
C GLU A 513 3.89 3.34 -40.27
N ARG A 514 2.92 4.26 -40.39
CA ARG A 514 3.22 5.71 -40.47
C ARG A 514 3.88 6.26 -39.22
N THR A 515 3.53 5.73 -38.06
CA THR A 515 4.21 6.07 -36.79
C THR A 515 5.69 5.66 -36.85
N ALA A 516 5.99 4.46 -37.35
CA ALA A 516 7.34 3.98 -37.55
C ALA A 516 8.11 4.75 -38.62
N GLU A 517 7.50 5.08 -39.76
CA GLU A 517 8.10 5.90 -40.83
C GLU A 517 8.47 7.30 -40.34
N LEU A 518 7.62 7.90 -39.49
CA LEU A 518 7.94 9.18 -38.84
C LEU A 518 9.17 9.02 -37.92
N ALA A 519 9.27 7.96 -37.14
CA ALA A 519 10.42 7.70 -36.29
C ALA A 519 11.71 7.53 -37.12
N ILE A 520 11.65 6.80 -38.23
CA ILE A 520 12.78 6.64 -39.18
C ILE A 520 13.23 8.00 -39.72
N SER A 521 12.25 8.83 -40.18
CA SER A 521 12.57 10.14 -40.74
C SER A 521 13.25 11.05 -39.72
N LEU A 522 12.82 11.00 -38.46
CA LEU A 522 13.41 11.81 -37.38
C LEU A 522 14.82 11.33 -36.99
N THR A 523 15.17 10.07 -37.18
CA THR A 523 16.51 9.53 -36.86
C THR A 523 17.49 9.66 -38.02
N ALA A 524 17.05 10.09 -39.22
CA ALA A 524 17.90 10.18 -40.40
C ALA A 524 19.12 11.10 -40.23
N THR A 525 19.00 12.16 -39.42
CA THR A 525 20.07 13.08 -39.06
C THR A 525 20.79 12.69 -37.76
N GLY A 526 20.47 11.56 -37.19
CA GLY A 526 20.89 11.11 -35.83
C GLY A 526 19.91 11.51 -34.75
N GLY A 527 20.26 11.21 -33.50
CA GLY A 527 19.49 11.50 -32.30
C GLY A 527 18.71 10.29 -31.77
N CYS A 528 18.29 10.42 -30.53
CA CYS A 528 17.53 9.40 -29.80
C CYS A 528 16.04 9.78 -29.78
N ILE A 529 15.20 8.98 -30.42
CA ILE A 529 13.78 9.22 -30.53
C ILE A 529 13.01 8.24 -29.66
N CYS A 530 12.04 8.71 -28.88
CA CYS A 530 11.11 7.88 -28.14
C CYS A 530 9.77 7.80 -28.88
N VAL A 531 9.28 6.58 -29.12
CA VAL A 531 7.93 6.31 -29.62
C VAL A 531 7.11 5.73 -28.49
N LEU A 532 6.23 6.52 -27.88
CA LEU A 532 5.46 6.15 -26.72
C LEU A 532 3.98 5.97 -27.07
N VAL A 533 3.53 4.71 -27.10
CA VAL A 533 2.18 4.35 -27.52
C VAL A 533 1.35 3.79 -26.37
N ASN A 534 0.01 3.90 -26.49
CA ASN A 534 -0.90 3.56 -25.40
C ASN A 534 -1.14 2.05 -25.21
N THR A 535 -0.80 1.20 -26.20
CA THR A 535 -1.05 -0.23 -26.12
C THR A 535 0.17 -1.06 -26.48
N VAL A 536 0.34 -2.19 -25.80
CA VAL A 536 1.43 -3.15 -26.10
C VAL A 536 1.35 -3.67 -27.52
N LYS A 537 0.14 -3.97 -28.02
CA LYS A 537 -0.07 -4.47 -29.40
C LYS A 537 0.45 -3.47 -30.44
N LYS A 538 0.18 -2.17 -30.25
CA LYS A 538 0.70 -1.12 -31.14
C LYS A 538 2.22 -1.00 -31.03
N ALA A 539 2.78 -1.06 -29.82
CA ALA A 539 4.24 -1.04 -29.62
C ALA A 539 4.94 -2.17 -30.36
N GLN A 540 4.41 -3.40 -30.24
CA GLN A 540 4.93 -4.57 -30.94
C GLN A 540 4.86 -4.41 -32.47
N ARG A 541 3.74 -3.91 -33.02
CA ARG A 541 3.59 -3.65 -34.46
C ARG A 541 4.56 -2.57 -34.98
N VAL A 542 4.67 -1.43 -34.28
CA VAL A 542 5.63 -0.37 -34.62
C VAL A 542 7.04 -0.91 -34.63
N TYR A 543 7.41 -1.67 -33.61
CA TYR A 543 8.74 -2.23 -33.47
C TYR A 543 9.05 -3.28 -34.57
N SER A 544 8.12 -4.17 -34.87
CA SER A 544 8.27 -5.14 -35.98
C SER A 544 8.52 -4.45 -37.32
N TYR A 545 7.79 -3.36 -37.61
CA TYR A 545 8.01 -2.61 -38.85
C TYR A 545 9.40 -1.94 -38.89
N LEU A 546 9.88 -1.42 -37.74
CA LEU A 546 11.21 -0.83 -37.63
C LEU A 546 12.34 -1.86 -37.83
N LEU A 547 12.17 -3.08 -37.31
CA LEU A 547 13.17 -4.15 -37.49
C LEU A 547 13.43 -4.45 -38.96
N ASP A 548 12.38 -4.42 -39.78
CA ASP A 548 12.49 -4.70 -41.23
C ASP A 548 13.15 -3.56 -42.03
N LYS A 549 13.14 -2.32 -41.48
CA LYS A 549 13.55 -1.12 -42.23
C LYS A 549 14.84 -0.46 -41.71
N CYS A 550 15.23 -0.69 -40.46
CA CYS A 550 16.31 0.03 -39.79
C CYS A 550 17.50 -0.87 -39.44
N ALA A 551 18.38 -1.09 -40.41
CA ALA A 551 19.56 -1.95 -40.21
C ALA A 551 20.73 -1.28 -39.42
N GLN A 552 20.76 0.06 -39.33
CA GLN A 552 21.90 0.83 -38.73
C GLN A 552 21.48 1.67 -37.49
N THR A 553 20.24 1.57 -37.05
CA THR A 553 19.73 2.32 -35.90
C THR A 553 19.59 1.39 -34.72
N ASP A 554 20.05 1.82 -33.54
CA ASP A 554 19.84 1.06 -32.31
C ASP A 554 18.34 1.06 -31.96
N LEU A 555 17.73 -0.13 -32.02
CA LEU A 555 16.31 -0.32 -31.73
C LEU A 555 16.12 -0.96 -30.37
N MET A 556 15.15 -0.46 -29.62
CA MET A 556 14.79 -1.01 -28.31
C MET A 556 13.26 -1.01 -28.14
N LEU A 557 12.73 -2.10 -27.57
CA LEU A 557 11.30 -2.24 -27.24
C LEU A 557 11.14 -2.40 -25.73
N PHE A 558 10.21 -1.63 -25.12
CA PHE A 558 9.99 -1.67 -23.69
C PHE A 558 8.50 -1.58 -23.33
N HIS A 559 7.95 -2.67 -22.78
CA HIS A 559 6.54 -2.73 -22.34
C HIS A 559 6.31 -3.78 -21.25
N ALA A 560 5.11 -3.78 -20.65
CA ALA A 560 4.75 -4.63 -19.51
C ALA A 560 4.65 -6.14 -19.82
N ARG A 561 4.59 -6.55 -21.10
CA ARG A 561 4.47 -7.97 -21.50
C ARG A 561 5.80 -8.68 -21.72
N PHE A 562 6.91 -8.10 -21.33
CA PHE A 562 8.16 -8.85 -21.17
C PHE A 562 8.15 -9.63 -19.85
N PRO A 563 8.74 -10.84 -19.79
CA PRO A 563 9.01 -11.51 -18.53
C PRO A 563 9.73 -10.59 -17.53
N ALA A 564 9.44 -10.74 -16.26
CA ALA A 564 9.92 -9.80 -15.22
C ALA A 564 11.46 -9.62 -15.25
N GLY A 565 12.24 -10.68 -15.45
CA GLY A 565 13.69 -10.63 -15.59
C GLY A 565 14.15 -9.85 -16.82
N THR A 566 13.62 -10.21 -17.99
CA THR A 566 13.90 -9.52 -19.26
C THR A 566 13.54 -8.03 -19.18
N ARG A 567 12.40 -7.72 -18.55
CA ARG A 567 11.98 -6.33 -18.34
C ARG A 567 12.95 -5.54 -17.49
N GLN A 568 13.50 -6.13 -16.41
CA GLN A 568 14.53 -5.50 -15.58
C GLN A 568 15.84 -5.26 -16.37
N GLU A 569 16.24 -6.19 -17.24
CA GLU A 569 17.41 -6.02 -18.10
C GLU A 569 17.19 -4.89 -19.12
N ILE A 570 16.02 -4.83 -19.77
CA ILE A 570 15.66 -3.75 -20.68
C ILE A 570 15.65 -2.41 -19.95
N GLU A 571 15.09 -2.34 -18.76
CA GLU A 571 15.05 -1.13 -17.93
C GLU A 571 16.47 -0.64 -17.59
N LYS A 572 17.37 -1.54 -17.17
CA LYS A 572 18.79 -1.21 -16.93
C LYS A 572 19.47 -0.72 -18.22
N LYS A 573 19.21 -1.37 -19.35
CA LYS A 573 19.75 -0.98 -20.65
C LYS A 573 19.23 0.40 -21.07
N CYS A 574 17.92 0.67 -20.93
CA CYS A 574 17.34 1.99 -21.19
C CYS A 574 18.01 3.08 -20.33
N THR A 575 18.17 2.82 -19.02
CA THR A 575 18.81 3.77 -18.10
C THR A 575 20.28 4.03 -18.44
N SER A 576 21.05 3.01 -18.81
CA SER A 576 22.46 3.17 -19.20
C SER A 576 22.63 3.84 -20.57
N THR A 577 21.66 3.65 -21.50
CA THR A 577 21.73 4.20 -22.87
C THR A 577 21.19 5.63 -22.94
N PHE A 578 20.10 5.93 -22.27
CA PHE A 578 19.40 7.21 -22.36
C PHE A 578 19.43 8.04 -21.07
N GLY A 579 20.10 7.55 -20.03
CA GLY A 579 20.17 8.21 -18.72
C GLY A 579 21.14 9.40 -18.69
N LYS A 580 21.43 9.85 -17.46
CA LYS A 580 22.30 11.01 -17.21
C LYS A 580 23.74 10.84 -17.71
N GLU A 581 24.24 9.61 -17.70
CA GLU A 581 25.59 9.28 -18.15
C GLU A 581 25.62 9.17 -19.68
N GLN A 582 26.22 10.16 -20.35
CA GLN A 582 26.21 10.30 -21.82
C GLN A 582 27.18 9.36 -22.55
N GLN A 583 28.05 8.66 -21.82
CA GLN A 583 29.12 7.84 -22.42
C GLN A 583 28.59 6.73 -23.33
N ASN A 584 27.44 6.19 -23.05
CA ASN A 584 26.81 5.10 -23.79
C ASN A 584 25.70 5.56 -24.75
N ARG A 585 25.49 6.89 -24.92
CA ARG A 585 24.43 7.42 -25.75
C ARG A 585 24.74 7.18 -27.23
N PRO A 586 23.91 6.46 -27.99
CA PRO A 586 24.13 6.19 -29.40
C PRO A 586 23.91 7.44 -30.26
N LYS A 587 24.53 7.46 -31.44
CA LYS A 587 24.34 8.53 -32.40
C LYS A 587 22.92 8.58 -32.99
N ALA A 588 22.28 7.42 -33.14
CA ALA A 588 20.90 7.27 -33.60
C ALA A 588 20.26 6.07 -32.91
N ALA A 589 19.11 6.29 -32.26
CA ALA A 589 18.36 5.22 -31.60
C ALA A 589 16.86 5.49 -31.63
N ILE A 590 16.07 4.44 -31.65
CA ILE A 590 14.62 4.51 -31.47
C ILE A 590 14.24 3.57 -30.31
N LEU A 591 13.64 4.14 -29.27
CA LEU A 591 12.97 3.38 -28.24
C LEU A 591 11.48 3.37 -28.49
N VAL A 592 10.89 2.20 -28.70
CA VAL A 592 9.43 2.03 -28.72
C VAL A 592 8.98 1.55 -27.34
N ALA A 593 8.08 2.29 -26.71
CA ALA A 593 7.65 1.98 -25.35
C ALA A 593 6.15 2.22 -25.12
N THR A 594 5.65 1.72 -24.00
CA THR A 594 4.32 2.03 -23.48
C THR A 594 4.43 2.81 -22.16
N GLN A 595 3.34 2.94 -21.40
CA GLN A 595 3.28 3.68 -20.12
C GLN A 595 4.36 3.30 -19.10
N VAL A 596 5.00 2.14 -19.23
CA VAL A 596 6.12 1.73 -18.36
C VAL A 596 7.27 2.73 -18.39
N MET A 597 7.39 3.52 -19.49
CA MET A 597 8.40 4.56 -19.65
C MET A 597 8.08 5.83 -18.84
N GLU A 598 6.82 6.09 -18.51
CA GLU A 598 6.39 7.33 -17.84
C GLU A 598 6.92 7.43 -16.41
N GLN A 599 6.98 6.31 -15.68
CA GLN A 599 7.22 6.31 -14.24
C GLN A 599 8.57 5.69 -13.82
N SER A 600 9.12 4.74 -14.58
CA SER A 600 10.21 3.89 -14.07
C SER A 600 11.63 4.29 -14.53
N ILE A 601 11.78 5.13 -15.57
CA ILE A 601 13.10 5.38 -16.16
C ILE A 601 13.45 6.88 -16.19
N ASP A 602 14.66 7.19 -15.73
CA ASP A 602 15.25 8.53 -15.85
C ASP A 602 16.01 8.64 -17.18
N ALA A 603 15.29 8.94 -18.28
CA ALA A 603 15.80 8.96 -19.63
C ALA A 603 15.57 10.31 -20.32
N ASP A 604 16.43 10.59 -21.32
CA ASP A 604 16.47 11.80 -22.09
C ASP A 604 16.45 11.50 -23.60
N PHE A 605 15.49 12.09 -24.31
CA PHE A 605 15.32 11.95 -25.74
C PHE A 605 15.44 13.28 -26.47
N ASP A 606 15.76 13.23 -27.76
CA ASP A 606 15.93 14.43 -28.59
C ASP A 606 14.58 14.88 -29.20
N ALA A 607 13.67 13.95 -29.46
CA ALA A 607 12.28 14.19 -29.80
C ALA A 607 11.41 13.02 -29.35
N MET A 608 10.10 13.20 -29.32
CA MET A 608 9.15 12.17 -28.94
C MET A 608 7.98 12.11 -29.93
N ILE A 609 7.61 10.91 -30.30
CA ILE A 609 6.34 10.58 -30.94
C ILE A 609 5.47 9.93 -29.86
N THR A 610 4.28 10.47 -29.62
CA THR A 610 3.41 9.92 -28.58
C THR A 610 1.97 9.79 -29.05
N ASP A 611 1.29 8.71 -28.67
CA ASP A 611 -0.16 8.68 -28.80
C ASP A 611 -0.78 9.77 -27.90
N LEU A 612 -1.93 10.30 -28.32
CA LEU A 612 -2.74 11.20 -27.49
C LEU A 612 -3.06 10.50 -26.16
N ALA A 613 -2.90 11.22 -25.08
CA ALA A 613 -3.14 10.78 -23.70
C ALA A 613 -3.66 11.97 -22.87
N PRO A 614 -4.20 11.76 -21.66
CA PRO A 614 -4.54 12.84 -20.75
C PRO A 614 -3.41 13.87 -20.60
N ILE A 615 -3.76 15.14 -20.44
CA ILE A 615 -2.78 16.25 -20.48
C ILE A 615 -1.68 16.10 -19.41
N ASP A 616 -2.00 15.61 -18.23
CA ASP A 616 -1.06 15.35 -17.15
C ASP A 616 0.00 14.30 -17.56
N LEU A 617 -0.41 13.24 -18.26
CA LEU A 617 0.51 12.24 -18.81
C LEU A 617 1.33 12.81 -19.97
N LEU A 618 0.72 13.60 -20.86
CA LEU A 618 1.47 14.27 -21.93
C LEU A 618 2.55 15.19 -21.38
N LEU A 619 2.25 15.97 -20.34
CA LEU A 619 3.24 16.83 -19.67
C LEU A 619 4.38 16.02 -19.04
N GLN A 620 4.08 14.85 -18.47
CA GLN A 620 5.11 13.92 -17.96
C GLN A 620 5.97 13.34 -19.09
N ARG A 621 5.36 12.96 -20.23
CA ARG A 621 6.05 12.49 -21.43
C ARG A 621 6.97 13.57 -22.00
N MET A 622 6.50 14.81 -22.09
CA MET A 622 7.30 15.99 -22.48
C MET A 622 8.52 16.15 -21.57
N GLY A 623 8.38 15.91 -20.26
CA GLY A 623 9.48 15.95 -19.29
C GLY A 623 10.60 14.92 -19.53
N ARG A 624 10.44 14.00 -20.50
CA ARG A 624 11.47 13.05 -20.94
C ARG A 624 12.24 13.54 -22.19
N VAL A 625 11.84 14.65 -22.77
CA VAL A 625 12.51 15.26 -23.92
C VAL A 625 13.35 16.43 -23.44
N HIS A 626 14.62 16.49 -23.86
CA HIS A 626 15.60 17.48 -23.42
C HIS A 626 15.75 17.53 -21.88
N ARG A 627 15.73 16.36 -21.23
CA ARG A 627 15.73 16.28 -19.77
C ARG A 627 17.04 16.73 -19.12
N PHE A 628 18.18 16.47 -19.78
CA PHE A 628 19.49 16.86 -19.30
C PHE A 628 20.09 17.97 -20.16
N GLU A 629 20.61 19.04 -19.54
CA GLU A 629 21.11 20.22 -20.22
C GLU A 629 22.39 19.98 -21.04
N ASN A 630 23.25 19.09 -20.56
CA ASN A 630 24.58 18.84 -21.16
C ASN A 630 24.56 17.74 -22.23
N THR A 631 23.39 17.35 -22.75
CA THR A 631 23.29 16.35 -23.82
C THR A 631 23.65 16.96 -25.15
N HIS A 632 24.62 16.38 -25.85
CA HIS A 632 24.94 16.75 -27.23
C HIS A 632 23.84 16.26 -28.18
N ARG A 633 23.22 17.18 -28.93
CA ARG A 633 22.08 16.92 -29.81
C ARG A 633 22.37 17.27 -31.25
N PRO A 634 21.76 16.61 -32.25
CA PRO A 634 21.79 17.06 -33.64
C PRO A 634 21.19 18.47 -33.77
N THR A 635 21.72 19.29 -34.71
CA THR A 635 21.34 20.70 -34.89
C THR A 635 19.86 20.89 -35.20
N ASP A 636 19.25 19.96 -35.94
CA ASP A 636 17.81 19.95 -36.23
C ASP A 636 16.93 19.56 -35.03
N LYS A 637 17.52 19.17 -33.89
CA LYS A 637 16.88 18.76 -32.64
C LYS A 637 17.27 19.63 -31.44
N GLU A 638 17.75 20.83 -31.66
CA GLU A 638 18.03 21.81 -30.60
C GLU A 638 16.76 22.33 -29.92
N ILE A 639 15.63 22.29 -30.64
CA ILE A 639 14.32 22.64 -30.09
C ILE A 639 13.57 21.33 -29.76
N PRO A 640 13.11 21.17 -28.51
CA PRO A 640 12.37 19.95 -28.12
C PRO A 640 11.04 19.88 -28.89
N LYS A 641 10.83 18.78 -29.62
CA LYS A 641 9.62 18.52 -30.41
C LYS A 641 8.86 17.30 -29.92
N ILE A 642 7.55 17.47 -29.85
CA ILE A 642 6.61 16.42 -29.50
C ILE A 642 5.61 16.23 -30.65
N PHE A 643 5.61 15.04 -31.22
CA PHE A 643 4.65 14.62 -32.24
C PHE A 643 3.53 13.84 -31.60
N ILE A 644 2.31 14.37 -31.57
CA ILE A 644 1.17 13.77 -30.91
C ILE A 644 0.30 13.10 -31.96
N MET A 645 0.14 11.78 -31.83
CA MET A 645 -0.70 10.98 -32.72
C MET A 645 -2.15 11.13 -32.30
N THR A 646 -2.96 11.73 -33.13
CA THR A 646 -4.41 11.91 -32.95
C THR A 646 -5.17 10.92 -33.83
N SER A 647 -6.42 10.63 -33.50
CA SER A 647 -7.32 9.81 -34.30
C SER A 647 -8.22 10.66 -35.18
N ASP A 648 -8.80 10.06 -36.21
CA ASP A 648 -9.86 10.71 -36.98
C ASP A 648 -11.07 11.00 -36.07
N PRO A 649 -11.81 12.09 -36.33
CA PRO A 649 -12.96 12.48 -35.53
C PRO A 649 -13.95 11.34 -35.36
N GLY A 650 -14.20 10.91 -34.14
CA GLY A 650 -15.08 9.80 -33.78
C GLY A 650 -14.40 8.50 -33.30
N TYR A 651 -13.08 8.37 -33.40
CA TYR A 651 -12.33 7.19 -32.97
C TYR A 651 -11.94 7.22 -31.48
N ALA A 652 -12.07 8.35 -30.80
CA ALA A 652 -11.80 8.52 -29.34
C ALA A 652 -12.61 7.54 -28.46
N LYS A 653 -13.54 6.77 -29.05
CA LYS A 653 -14.43 5.83 -28.36
C LYS A 653 -13.75 4.53 -27.85
N GLN A 654 -12.50 4.23 -28.23
CA GLN A 654 -11.78 3.01 -27.83
C GLN A 654 -10.50 3.30 -27.01
N SER A 655 -10.39 4.47 -26.39
CA SER A 655 -9.23 4.86 -25.60
C SER A 655 -9.15 4.06 -24.29
N VAL A 656 -7.93 3.77 -23.84
CA VAL A 656 -7.60 3.28 -22.50
C VAL A 656 -8.01 4.29 -21.42
N TYR A 657 -8.17 5.57 -21.79
CA TYR A 657 -8.47 6.71 -20.92
C TYR A 657 -9.92 7.18 -21.07
N SER A 658 -10.37 8.03 -20.15
CA SER A 658 -11.69 8.64 -20.20
C SER A 658 -11.91 9.41 -21.52
N PRO A 659 -12.96 9.09 -22.30
CA PRO A 659 -13.25 9.81 -23.54
C PRO A 659 -13.43 11.31 -23.34
N PHE A 660 -14.03 11.74 -22.23
CA PHE A 660 -14.21 13.17 -21.93
C PHE A 660 -12.88 13.90 -21.73
N VAL A 661 -11.96 13.32 -20.94
CA VAL A 661 -10.62 13.89 -20.73
C VAL A 661 -9.83 13.92 -22.04
N MET A 662 -9.95 12.86 -22.85
CA MET A 662 -9.26 12.77 -24.12
C MET A 662 -9.72 13.84 -25.11
N GLU A 663 -11.02 14.09 -25.22
CA GLU A 663 -11.58 15.12 -26.11
C GLU A 663 -11.12 16.53 -25.70
N ARG A 664 -11.16 16.86 -24.40
CA ARG A 664 -10.66 18.13 -23.89
C ARG A 664 -9.15 18.29 -24.10
N THR A 665 -8.39 17.22 -23.90
CA THR A 665 -6.95 17.24 -24.17
C THR A 665 -6.67 17.46 -25.64
N GLU A 666 -7.39 16.78 -26.54
CA GLU A 666 -7.22 16.94 -27.98
C GLU A 666 -7.53 18.36 -28.43
N SER A 667 -8.64 18.95 -27.95
CA SER A 667 -9.02 20.35 -28.24
C SER A 667 -7.97 21.33 -27.75
N LEU A 668 -7.43 21.11 -26.54
CA LEU A 668 -6.34 21.94 -26.00
C LEU A 668 -5.09 21.85 -26.87
N ILE A 669 -4.65 20.65 -27.24
CA ILE A 669 -3.43 20.41 -28.00
C ILE A 669 -3.57 21.00 -29.42
N GLN A 670 -4.72 20.90 -30.07
CA GLN A 670 -4.98 21.50 -31.38
C GLN A 670 -4.96 23.04 -31.36
N SER A 671 -5.25 23.64 -30.19
CA SER A 671 -5.21 25.10 -30.03
C SER A 671 -3.81 25.68 -29.77
N LYS A 672 -2.80 24.83 -29.56
CA LYS A 672 -1.45 25.26 -29.15
C LYS A 672 -0.38 24.74 -30.12
N GLU A 673 0.47 25.66 -30.62
CA GLU A 673 1.68 25.30 -31.38
C GLU A 673 2.85 24.92 -30.49
N ALA A 674 2.85 25.33 -29.23
CA ALA A 674 3.87 25.03 -28.26
C ALA A 674 3.31 25.08 -26.83
N ILE A 675 3.93 24.30 -25.91
CA ILE A 675 3.68 24.39 -24.48
C ILE A 675 4.98 24.78 -23.77
N ARG A 676 4.89 25.80 -22.91
CA ARG A 676 6.00 26.26 -22.06
C ARG A 676 5.87 25.67 -20.67
N THR A 677 6.88 24.91 -20.25
CA THR A 677 6.96 24.34 -18.90
C THR A 677 8.00 25.09 -18.09
N PRO A 678 7.73 25.38 -16.82
CA PRO A 678 6.52 25.03 -16.04
C PRO A 678 5.35 25.99 -16.19
N ASP A 679 5.53 27.13 -16.86
CA ASP A 679 4.65 28.31 -16.83
C ASP A 679 3.19 27.99 -17.22
N GLN A 680 2.97 27.08 -18.16
CA GLN A 680 1.63 26.71 -18.65
C GLN A 680 1.10 25.35 -18.10
N ILE A 681 1.84 24.67 -17.22
CA ILE A 681 1.41 23.37 -16.69
C ILE A 681 0.06 23.50 -15.95
N ARG A 682 -0.03 24.46 -15.04
CA ARG A 682 -1.27 24.69 -14.26
C ARG A 682 -2.45 25.01 -15.17
N GLU A 683 -2.28 25.96 -16.10
CA GLU A 683 -3.31 26.35 -17.06
C GLU A 683 -3.83 25.15 -17.87
N CYS A 684 -2.91 24.35 -18.43
CA CYS A 684 -3.27 23.17 -19.23
C CYS A 684 -4.05 22.12 -18.42
N VAL A 685 -3.64 21.87 -17.18
CA VAL A 685 -4.31 20.89 -16.31
C VAL A 685 -5.70 21.38 -15.91
N GLU A 686 -5.83 22.62 -15.45
CA GLU A 686 -7.13 23.19 -15.03
C GLU A 686 -8.10 23.27 -16.21
N GLN A 687 -7.64 23.58 -17.41
CA GLN A 687 -8.51 23.63 -18.59
C GLN A 687 -9.07 22.26 -18.97
N VAL A 688 -8.30 21.18 -18.82
CA VAL A 688 -8.76 19.83 -19.14
C VAL A 688 -9.61 19.22 -18.03
N TYR A 689 -9.21 19.45 -16.77
CA TYR A 689 -9.88 18.87 -15.59
C TYR A 689 -10.87 19.81 -14.91
N SER A 690 -11.25 20.92 -15.57
CA SER A 690 -12.30 21.83 -15.07
C SER A 690 -13.58 21.07 -14.74
N GLU A 691 -14.17 21.39 -13.59
CA GLU A 691 -15.44 20.85 -13.13
C GLU A 691 -16.66 21.52 -13.79
N GLU A 692 -16.43 22.50 -14.68
CA GLU A 692 -17.49 23.18 -15.40
C GLU A 692 -18.28 22.21 -16.26
N ILE A 693 -19.60 22.31 -16.15
CA ILE A 693 -20.54 21.50 -16.93
C ILE A 693 -20.50 21.98 -18.39
N PRO A 694 -20.20 21.09 -19.35
CA PRO A 694 -20.17 21.48 -20.75
C PRO A 694 -21.55 21.86 -21.28
N ASP A 695 -21.61 22.95 -22.08
CA ASP A 695 -22.83 23.38 -22.75
C ASP A 695 -23.18 22.55 -23.98
N GLU A 696 -22.19 21.99 -24.66
CA GLU A 696 -22.38 21.17 -25.85
C GLU A 696 -22.92 19.80 -25.50
N LYS A 697 -23.98 19.36 -26.20
CA LYS A 697 -24.71 18.12 -25.92
C LYS A 697 -23.82 16.87 -25.91
N GLU A 698 -22.88 16.75 -26.85
CA GLU A 698 -22.00 15.59 -26.94
C GLU A 698 -21.00 15.55 -25.80
N GLN A 699 -20.37 16.68 -25.51
CA GLN A 699 -19.44 16.82 -24.37
C GLN A 699 -20.16 16.61 -23.04
N PHE A 700 -21.38 17.13 -22.90
CA PHE A 700 -22.20 16.88 -21.72
C PHE A 700 -22.48 15.38 -21.50
N GLN A 701 -22.77 14.63 -22.57
CA GLN A 701 -22.98 13.18 -22.46
C GLN A 701 -21.73 12.45 -22.00
N LEU A 702 -20.56 12.83 -22.47
CA LEU A 702 -19.28 12.24 -22.04
C LEU A 702 -18.98 12.62 -20.60
N TRP A 703 -19.17 13.85 -20.22
CA TRP A 703 -19.05 14.34 -18.87
C TRP A 703 -19.98 13.58 -17.90
N ALA A 704 -21.27 13.47 -18.24
CA ALA A 704 -22.25 12.78 -17.42
C ALA A 704 -21.90 11.28 -17.20
N LYS A 705 -21.40 10.61 -18.25
CA LYS A 705 -20.91 9.23 -18.14
C LYS A 705 -19.70 9.14 -17.21
N GLN A 706 -18.78 10.08 -17.30
CA GLN A 706 -17.61 10.12 -16.41
C GLN A 706 -18.02 10.37 -14.96
N GLN A 707 -18.94 11.31 -14.71
CA GLN A 707 -19.44 11.58 -13.35
C GLN A 707 -20.17 10.36 -12.78
N PHE A 708 -21.01 9.69 -13.57
CA PHE A 708 -21.70 8.48 -13.12
C PHE A 708 -20.70 7.35 -12.78
N LYS A 709 -19.67 7.16 -13.62
CA LYS A 709 -18.61 6.19 -13.35
C LYS A 709 -17.87 6.54 -12.05
N ALA A 710 -17.50 7.79 -11.86
CA ALA A 710 -16.82 8.26 -10.66
C ALA A 710 -17.66 8.04 -9.40
N GLN A 711 -18.96 8.33 -9.44
CA GLN A 711 -19.88 8.06 -8.32
C GLN A 711 -19.97 6.57 -8.00
N LEU A 712 -20.04 5.71 -9.03
CA LEU A 712 -20.07 4.25 -8.84
C LEU A 712 -18.76 3.74 -8.23
N GLU A 713 -17.62 4.21 -8.70
CA GLU A 713 -16.30 3.87 -8.17
C GLU A 713 -16.17 4.30 -6.69
N SER A 714 -16.59 5.53 -6.36
CA SER A 714 -16.57 6.03 -4.99
C SER A 714 -17.51 5.23 -4.08
N ALA A 715 -18.75 4.97 -4.52
CA ALA A 715 -19.69 4.15 -3.74
C ALA A 715 -19.19 2.71 -3.53
N THR A 716 -18.49 2.16 -4.52
CA THR A 716 -17.87 0.82 -4.41
C THR A 716 -16.73 0.84 -3.40
N ALA A 717 -15.92 1.90 -3.37
CA ALA A 717 -14.87 2.08 -2.37
C ALA A 717 -15.47 2.19 -0.95
N GLU A 718 -16.50 3.03 -0.78
CA GLU A 718 -17.18 3.20 0.52
C GLU A 718 -17.70 1.87 1.09
N GLY A 719 -18.16 0.96 0.24
CA GLY A 719 -18.67 -0.35 0.65
C GLY A 719 -17.62 -1.30 1.26
N VAL A 720 -16.32 -0.98 1.13
CA VAL A 720 -15.21 -1.82 1.64
C VAL A 720 -14.31 -1.10 2.65
N LEU A 721 -14.60 0.18 2.92
CA LEU A 721 -13.83 1.01 3.84
C LEU A 721 -14.25 0.80 5.30
N MET A 722 -13.30 0.99 6.20
CA MET A 722 -13.58 1.26 7.61
C MET A 722 -14.39 2.55 7.72
N ASP A 723 -15.22 2.68 8.75
CA ASP A 723 -15.92 3.93 9.03
C ASP A 723 -14.93 5.09 9.20
N GLU A 724 -15.39 6.29 8.89
CA GLU A 724 -14.61 7.51 9.12
C GLU A 724 -14.49 7.76 10.62
N PRO A 725 -13.28 8.10 11.14
CA PRO A 725 -13.15 8.38 12.57
C PRO A 725 -14.03 9.57 12.97
N ASP A 726 -14.76 9.42 14.07
CA ASP A 726 -15.65 10.45 14.60
C ASP A 726 -15.02 11.16 15.79
N ASP A 727 -15.21 12.49 15.87
CA ASP A 727 -14.62 13.32 16.95
C ASP A 727 -15.53 13.37 18.22
N GLU A 728 -16.73 12.79 18.15
CA GLU A 728 -17.73 12.84 19.23
C GLU A 728 -18.00 11.45 19.83
N TYR A 729 -18.14 10.42 18.98
CA TYR A 729 -18.50 9.07 19.38
C TYR A 729 -17.63 8.01 18.71
N PRO A 730 -17.13 7.00 19.44
CA PRO A 730 -16.38 5.90 18.84
C PRO A 730 -17.26 5.10 17.87
N THR A 731 -16.81 4.91 16.64
CA THR A 731 -17.57 4.25 15.56
C THR A 731 -17.97 2.81 15.90
N LEU A 732 -17.16 2.09 16.69
CA LEU A 732 -17.48 0.74 17.17
C LEU A 732 -18.53 0.73 18.31
N SER A 733 -18.97 1.87 18.85
CA SER A 733 -20.03 1.90 19.86
C SER A 733 -21.38 1.54 19.27
N ASP A 734 -21.66 1.90 18.01
CA ASP A 734 -22.96 1.70 17.38
C ASP A 734 -23.11 0.39 16.63
N LYS A 735 -22.11 0.00 15.85
CA LYS A 735 -22.18 -1.20 14.99
C LYS A 735 -20.84 -1.89 14.82
N MET A 736 -20.90 -3.18 14.50
CA MET A 736 -19.73 -3.95 14.12
C MET A 736 -19.42 -3.77 12.64
N PRO A 737 -18.15 -3.53 12.25
CA PRO A 737 -17.79 -3.48 10.85
C PRO A 737 -17.92 -4.86 10.21
N ASP A 738 -18.46 -4.89 8.98
CA ASP A 738 -18.47 -6.09 8.14
C ASP A 738 -17.05 -6.36 7.61
N MET A 739 -16.22 -7.02 8.38
CA MET A 739 -14.87 -7.40 7.94
C MET A 739 -14.91 -8.49 6.87
N MET A 740 -14.30 -8.23 5.71
CA MET A 740 -14.19 -9.18 4.61
C MET A 740 -12.92 -10.03 4.75
N PHE A 741 -13.06 -11.33 4.50
CA PHE A 741 -11.93 -12.28 4.54
C PHE A 741 -11.23 -12.40 3.19
N GLU A 742 -9.90 -12.53 3.21
CA GLU A 742 -9.11 -12.93 2.04
C GLU A 742 -9.41 -14.38 1.57
N ASP A 743 -9.96 -15.24 2.46
CA ASP A 743 -10.14 -16.67 2.17
C ASP A 743 -11.51 -17.01 1.55
N ASP A 744 -12.43 -16.05 1.42
CA ASP A 744 -13.71 -16.28 0.76
C ASP A 744 -13.56 -16.05 -0.75
N GLU A 745 -13.09 -17.08 -1.48
CA GLU A 745 -13.03 -17.09 -2.96
C GLU A 745 -14.40 -16.84 -3.63
N THR A 746 -15.47 -16.81 -2.84
CA THR A 746 -16.86 -16.66 -3.32
C THR A 746 -17.43 -15.26 -3.11
N SER A 747 -16.76 -14.34 -2.41
CA SER A 747 -17.28 -12.99 -2.27
C SER A 747 -16.99 -12.17 -3.52
N LEU A 748 -18.03 -11.84 -4.27
CA LEU A 748 -18.03 -10.92 -5.42
C LEU A 748 -17.44 -9.53 -5.10
N LEU A 749 -17.16 -9.21 -3.84
CA LEU A 749 -16.65 -7.95 -3.30
C LEU A 749 -15.45 -8.18 -2.38
N ALA A 750 -14.44 -8.96 -2.81
CA ALA A 750 -13.15 -8.94 -2.13
C ALA A 750 -12.65 -7.49 -2.11
N ALA A 751 -12.40 -6.92 -0.91
CA ALA A 751 -11.90 -5.57 -0.79
C ALA A 751 -10.53 -5.46 -1.48
N LYS A 752 -10.53 -4.79 -2.63
CA LYS A 752 -9.34 -4.57 -3.46
C LYS A 752 -8.91 -3.12 -3.32
N THR A 753 -7.63 -2.85 -3.41
CA THR A 753 -7.12 -1.48 -3.45
C THR A 753 -7.29 -0.82 -4.83
N ARG A 754 -7.63 -1.59 -5.86
CA ARG A 754 -7.79 -1.13 -7.25
C ARG A 754 -8.94 -1.86 -7.94
N LEU A 755 -9.80 -1.11 -8.63
CA LEU A 755 -10.89 -1.65 -9.46
C LEU A 755 -10.46 -2.05 -10.89
N GLY A 756 -9.17 -2.04 -11.21
CA GLY A 756 -8.68 -2.33 -12.56
C GLY A 756 -9.16 -3.69 -13.09
N GLU A 757 -9.14 -3.85 -14.43
CA GLU A 757 -9.40 -5.14 -15.08
C GLU A 757 -8.56 -6.24 -14.44
N GLU A 758 -9.17 -7.37 -14.13
CA GLU A 758 -8.47 -8.50 -13.52
C GLU A 758 -7.26 -8.91 -14.37
N SER A 759 -6.08 -8.74 -13.79
CA SER A 759 -4.85 -9.21 -14.39
C SER A 759 -4.36 -10.46 -13.66
N THR A 760 -4.06 -11.49 -14.42
CA THR A 760 -3.47 -12.71 -13.89
C THR A 760 -1.97 -12.70 -14.15
N ARG A 761 -1.19 -13.01 -13.12
CA ARG A 761 0.25 -13.23 -13.28
C ARG A 761 0.49 -14.67 -13.66
N ILE A 762 1.05 -14.88 -14.86
CA ILE A 762 1.34 -16.20 -15.39
C ILE A 762 2.83 -16.48 -15.43
N ILE A 763 3.19 -17.76 -15.34
CA ILE A 763 4.53 -18.29 -15.58
C ILE A 763 4.39 -19.41 -16.60
N LEU A 764 5.04 -19.26 -17.75
CA LEU A 764 5.05 -20.28 -18.78
C LEU A 764 6.09 -21.37 -18.45
N LEU A 765 5.64 -22.62 -18.33
CA LEU A 765 6.48 -23.78 -17.99
C LEU A 765 6.26 -24.90 -19.01
N SER A 766 7.31 -25.62 -19.39
CA SER A 766 7.15 -26.86 -20.13
C SER A 766 6.41 -27.90 -19.27
N ARG A 767 5.77 -28.88 -19.87
CA ARG A 767 5.08 -29.95 -19.12
C ARG A 767 6.07 -30.72 -18.24
N ASP A 768 7.32 -30.89 -18.70
CA ASP A 768 8.38 -31.54 -17.93
C ASP A 768 8.77 -30.71 -16.70
N GLU A 769 8.98 -29.38 -16.88
CA GLU A 769 9.24 -28.48 -15.74
C GLU A 769 8.11 -28.50 -14.71
N LEU A 770 6.86 -28.50 -15.19
CA LEU A 770 5.69 -28.50 -14.29
C LEU A 770 5.57 -29.84 -13.53
N SER A 771 5.92 -30.96 -14.17
CA SER A 771 5.83 -32.29 -13.55
C SER A 771 6.85 -32.52 -12.41
N VAL A 772 8.00 -31.87 -12.48
CA VAL A 772 9.08 -32.00 -11.47
C VAL A 772 9.09 -30.88 -10.44
N LEU A 773 8.24 -29.85 -10.61
CA LEU A 773 8.17 -28.71 -9.71
C LEU A 773 7.54 -29.14 -8.37
N PRO A 774 8.23 -28.95 -7.23
CA PRO A 774 7.63 -29.21 -5.92
C PRO A 774 6.45 -28.27 -5.67
N GLU A 775 5.45 -28.77 -4.94
CA GLU A 775 4.25 -28.01 -4.58
C GLU A 775 4.59 -26.69 -3.84
N TYR A 776 5.65 -26.72 -3.02
CA TYR A 776 6.22 -25.59 -2.29
C TYR A 776 7.69 -25.43 -2.69
N PRO A 777 7.99 -24.67 -3.75
CA PRO A 777 9.35 -24.50 -4.20
C PRO A 777 10.18 -23.68 -3.21
N ASP A 778 11.48 -24.00 -3.13
CA ASP A 778 12.43 -23.24 -2.36
C ASP A 778 12.63 -21.82 -2.95
N LYS A 779 13.27 -20.93 -2.17
CA LYS A 779 13.50 -19.52 -2.57
C LYS A 779 14.21 -19.39 -3.91
N GLN A 780 15.22 -20.22 -4.18
CA GLN A 780 16.01 -20.14 -5.40
C GLN A 780 15.19 -20.53 -6.63
N THR A 781 14.45 -21.61 -6.53
CA THR A 781 13.53 -22.09 -7.58
C THR A 781 12.40 -21.08 -7.81
N ALA A 782 11.76 -20.62 -6.74
CA ALA A 782 10.73 -19.60 -6.84
C ALA A 782 11.25 -18.32 -7.51
N ARG A 783 12.44 -17.84 -7.16
CA ARG A 783 13.06 -16.65 -7.78
C ARG A 783 13.26 -16.82 -9.28
N LYS A 784 13.83 -17.96 -9.72
CA LYS A 784 14.00 -18.25 -11.15
C LYS A 784 12.68 -18.22 -11.90
N LEU A 785 11.63 -18.77 -11.33
CA LEU A 785 10.32 -18.80 -11.92
C LEU A 785 9.65 -17.42 -11.96
N LEU A 786 9.76 -16.65 -10.89
CA LEU A 786 9.19 -15.30 -10.82
C LEU A 786 9.83 -14.33 -11.82
N LEU A 787 11.12 -14.51 -12.15
CA LEU A 787 11.76 -13.74 -13.22
C LEU A 787 11.17 -14.05 -14.62
N ARG A 788 10.50 -15.19 -14.79
CA ARG A 788 9.77 -15.56 -16.02
C ARG A 788 8.30 -15.09 -15.99
N SER A 789 7.83 -14.50 -14.89
CA SER A 789 6.43 -14.12 -14.76
C SER A 789 6.05 -12.93 -15.62
N VAL A 790 4.82 -12.96 -16.12
CA VAL A 790 4.20 -11.87 -16.89
C VAL A 790 2.78 -11.62 -16.40
N SER A 791 2.36 -10.36 -16.34
CA SER A 791 0.98 -9.97 -16.09
C SER A 791 0.19 -9.92 -17.40
N ILE A 792 -0.93 -10.62 -17.46
CA ILE A 792 -1.86 -10.60 -18.59
C ILE A 792 -3.26 -10.20 -18.15
N ARG A 793 -4.03 -9.52 -19.01
CA ARG A 793 -5.45 -9.23 -18.76
C ARG A 793 -6.27 -10.49 -19.00
N SER A 794 -6.68 -11.15 -17.92
CA SER A 794 -7.44 -12.40 -17.97
C SER A 794 -8.95 -12.19 -18.11
N SER A 795 -9.48 -11.03 -17.78
CA SER A 795 -10.90 -10.69 -17.86
C SER A 795 -11.50 -10.94 -19.27
N GLN A 796 -10.71 -10.74 -20.32
CA GLN A 796 -11.12 -10.97 -21.70
C GLN A 796 -10.93 -12.41 -22.19
N MET A 797 -10.20 -13.25 -21.44
CA MET A 797 -9.79 -14.59 -21.84
C MET A 797 -10.64 -15.70 -21.23
N GLY A 798 -11.57 -15.33 -20.33
CA GLY A 798 -12.44 -16.28 -19.64
C GLY A 798 -11.76 -17.02 -18.49
N ALA A 799 -12.39 -18.11 -18.04
CA ALA A 799 -11.91 -18.90 -16.90
C ALA A 799 -10.50 -19.47 -17.13
N MET A 800 -9.79 -19.73 -16.04
CA MET A 800 -8.47 -20.36 -16.05
C MET A 800 -8.54 -21.72 -16.74
N PRO A 801 -7.58 -22.05 -17.64
CA PRO A 801 -7.51 -23.36 -18.30
C PRO A 801 -7.44 -24.50 -17.28
N SER A 802 -8.02 -25.66 -17.63
CA SER A 802 -8.08 -26.82 -16.73
C SER A 802 -6.72 -27.46 -16.47
N ASP A 803 -5.75 -27.28 -17.36
CA ASP A 803 -4.37 -27.80 -17.26
C ASP A 803 -3.41 -26.78 -16.59
N ALA A 804 -3.88 -25.56 -16.33
CA ALA A 804 -3.12 -24.58 -15.57
C ALA A 804 -3.19 -24.86 -14.07
N VAL A 805 -2.08 -24.58 -13.35
CA VAL A 805 -1.95 -24.85 -11.92
C VAL A 805 -1.81 -23.54 -11.15
N LYS A 806 -2.57 -23.38 -10.06
CA LYS A 806 -2.37 -22.27 -9.13
C LYS A 806 -1.10 -22.49 -8.31
N GLY A 807 -0.19 -21.52 -8.33
CA GLY A 807 1.06 -21.59 -7.55
C GLY A 807 0.78 -21.56 -6.04
N LYS A 808 1.61 -22.29 -5.28
CA LYS A 808 1.56 -22.38 -3.81
C LYS A 808 2.82 -21.80 -3.16
N GLY A 809 2.80 -21.57 -1.86
CA GLY A 809 3.92 -21.00 -1.12
C GLY A 809 4.37 -19.65 -1.70
N LEU A 810 5.65 -19.53 -2.05
CA LEU A 810 6.24 -18.32 -2.64
C LEU A 810 5.68 -17.97 -4.04
N LEU A 811 5.01 -18.91 -4.70
CA LEU A 811 4.32 -18.69 -5.98
C LEU A 811 2.82 -18.43 -5.83
N LYS A 812 2.30 -18.26 -4.61
CA LYS A 812 0.88 -17.93 -4.38
C LYS A 812 0.50 -16.64 -5.13
N GLY A 813 -0.61 -16.68 -5.87
CA GLY A 813 -1.07 -15.57 -6.71
C GLY A 813 -0.52 -15.58 -8.15
N PHE A 814 0.23 -16.63 -8.52
CA PHE A 814 0.65 -16.88 -9.90
C PHE A 814 -0.05 -18.11 -10.46
N VAL A 815 -0.29 -18.09 -11.77
CA VAL A 815 -0.80 -19.23 -12.53
C VAL A 815 0.36 -19.83 -13.34
N LEU A 816 0.64 -21.10 -13.10
CA LEU A 816 1.63 -21.87 -13.83
C LEU A 816 0.92 -22.45 -15.07
N LEU A 817 1.28 -21.95 -16.25
CA LEU A 817 0.62 -22.29 -17.50
C LEU A 817 1.52 -23.22 -18.34
N PRO A 818 1.08 -24.45 -18.65
CA PRO A 818 1.87 -25.36 -19.48
C PRO A 818 2.03 -24.81 -20.90
N GLN A 819 3.24 -24.96 -21.43
CA GLN A 819 3.60 -24.54 -22.78
C GLN A 819 4.30 -25.66 -23.56
N GLU A 820 4.17 -25.60 -24.88
CA GLU A 820 4.91 -26.43 -25.82
C GLU A 820 5.58 -25.54 -26.87
N ASN A 821 6.89 -25.66 -27.02
CA ASN A 821 7.70 -24.85 -27.95
C ASN A 821 7.48 -23.32 -27.85
N GLY A 822 7.40 -22.81 -26.63
CA GLY A 822 7.19 -21.38 -26.35
C GLY A 822 5.75 -20.91 -26.51
N ARG A 823 4.80 -21.82 -26.75
CA ARG A 823 3.37 -21.50 -26.95
C ARG A 823 2.50 -22.19 -25.91
N ALA A 824 1.66 -21.41 -25.26
CA ALA A 824 0.62 -21.87 -24.35
C ALA A 824 -0.77 -21.49 -24.86
N GLU A 825 -1.79 -22.12 -24.32
CA GLU A 825 -3.18 -21.87 -24.69
C GLU A 825 -3.99 -21.40 -23.49
N TRP A 826 -4.85 -20.40 -23.70
CA TRP A 826 -5.85 -19.96 -22.74
C TRP A 826 -7.18 -19.80 -23.46
N ASN A 827 -8.02 -20.84 -23.39
CA ASN A 827 -9.30 -20.93 -24.15
C ASN A 827 -9.11 -20.61 -25.63
N ASP A 828 -9.75 -19.56 -26.14
CA ASP A 828 -9.65 -19.12 -27.54
C ASP A 828 -8.37 -18.35 -27.87
N TYR A 829 -7.46 -18.18 -26.92
CA TYR A 829 -6.24 -17.40 -27.10
C TYR A 829 -5.00 -18.29 -27.13
N SER A 830 -4.05 -17.89 -27.97
CA SER A 830 -2.69 -18.38 -28.00
C SER A 830 -1.78 -17.36 -27.31
N ILE A 831 -0.94 -17.83 -26.44
CA ILE A 831 0.06 -17.04 -25.71
C ILE A 831 1.44 -17.55 -26.13
N THR A 832 2.22 -16.70 -26.80
CA THR A 832 3.54 -17.06 -27.31
C THR A 832 4.61 -16.20 -26.63
N ASP A 833 5.66 -16.80 -26.11
CA ASP A 833 6.85 -16.10 -25.59
C ASP A 833 7.82 -15.85 -26.76
N ASP A 834 7.78 -14.61 -27.26
CA ASP A 834 8.70 -14.17 -28.31
C ASP A 834 9.89 -13.44 -27.68
N PRO A 835 11.14 -13.86 -27.98
CA PRO A 835 12.32 -13.29 -27.36
C PRO A 835 12.56 -11.81 -27.69
N VAL A 836 11.98 -11.32 -28.79
CA VAL A 836 12.18 -9.95 -29.31
C VAL A 836 10.99 -9.07 -28.97
N LEU A 837 9.77 -9.59 -29.09
CA LEU A 837 8.52 -8.84 -28.92
C LEU A 837 7.88 -9.04 -27.54
N GLY A 838 8.43 -9.93 -26.71
CA GLY A 838 7.79 -10.34 -25.46
C GLY A 838 6.56 -11.20 -25.68
N ILE A 839 5.66 -11.27 -24.69
CA ILE A 839 4.47 -12.13 -24.79
C ILE A 839 3.48 -11.57 -25.82
N LEU A 840 3.21 -12.41 -26.84
CA LEU A 840 2.19 -12.20 -27.85
C LEU A 840 0.90 -12.91 -27.40
N ILE A 841 -0.24 -12.25 -27.53
CA ILE A 841 -1.57 -12.81 -27.22
C ILE A 841 -2.43 -12.63 -28.45
N GLU A 842 -2.82 -13.75 -29.05
CA GLU A 842 -3.60 -13.79 -30.30
C GLU A 842 -4.86 -14.65 -30.12
N ARG A 843 -5.96 -14.25 -30.71
CA ARG A 843 -7.17 -15.06 -30.73
C ARG A 843 -7.04 -16.13 -31.80
N LYS A 844 -7.31 -17.40 -31.47
CA LYS A 844 -7.14 -18.58 -32.39
C LYS A 844 -7.97 -18.49 -33.69
N ASN A 845 -9.13 -17.83 -33.62
CA ASN A 845 -9.97 -17.61 -34.79
C ASN A 845 -9.87 -16.13 -35.17
N GLY A 846 -8.93 -15.80 -36.05
CA GLY A 846 -8.72 -14.45 -36.53
C GLY A 846 -10.00 -13.83 -37.12
N ARG A 847 -10.66 -12.96 -36.41
CA ARG A 847 -11.53 -11.89 -36.86
C ARG A 847 -11.33 -10.67 -35.99
#